data_afa84a5e8c45057b68b8219157967795
#
_entry.id   afa84a5e8c45057b68b8219157967795
#
_cell.length_a   1.000
_cell.length_b   1.000
_cell.length_c   1.000
_cell.angle_alpha   90.00
_cell.angle_beta   90.00
_cell.angle_gamma   90.00
#
_symmetry.space_group_name_H-M   'P 1'
#
loop_
_entity.id
_entity.type
_entity.pdbx_description
1 polymer ?
#
loop_
_entity_poly.entity_id
_entity_poly.type
_entity_poly.pdbx_seq_one_letter_code
_entity_poly.pdbx_strand_id
1 'polypeptide(L)'
;MKLQFKHQKFQADAAKAVVDVFAGQPYLTTNYRIDNGSGIYQTDMETSFTGWRNEHIVPELNDSIILEHLQKIQRTNQIEPSKQLEGHYNLTIEMETGVGKTYTYIKTMYELNKHYGWSKFIVVVPSVAIREGVYKSFEVTQDHFAEEYGKKIRFFIYNSAQLTEIDRFASDSSINVMIINSQAFNAKGKDARRIYMKLDEFRSRRPIDIIAKTNPILIIDEPQSVEGKQTKERIKEFNPMITLRYSATHRADSIYNMVYRLDAMEAYNKRLVKKIVVKGITESGSTATDGFVYLESINLSKADPTATIQFDCKGKSGLRKVTRTVGLKFNLYDYSGNLDEYKDGYVVKEIDGRDNHIEFLNGVRLFAGDVVGKVDEDQLRRIQIRETILSHLERERQLFHKGIKVLSLFFIDEVDKYKCYDAAGQPYNGIYAEMFEQEYEDIVGQMQLSLGEDDYIRYLKAISAHDTHAGYFSVDKKGHFVNQVAGDDKRGKTSNDISAYDLIMKNKELLLDRDPKRSPVRFIFSHSARREGWDNPNVFQICTLKQSSSEVRKRQEVGRGLRLCVNQNGERMDANVLGNDVHNINILTVIASESYDSFAKGLQSELAEAVANRPRKVDATLFVGKVLTDANGNEQIVDADTAAAIYFDLVQNGYVDRHGALTDKYYADHANHAVQVAEEVADCAASVIDLLDSVYSDKVMLPENARSNNVELKIDPDKLAMPEFKALWNKISPKSVYVVDFDTDELVQKSIRSLNRNLNVSKIYFKVESGEMTEIKSKDSLLDGSAFAKADQHKYDPQTKIHASQSVKYDLIGKLVAETKLTRKAIVQILVGIEKAVFDQFKDNPEEFILKAAALINDEKATAIIQHITYNILDEHYDTDIFTEPTLKGKLGMNVMKVQRHLYDHLIYDSSNERDFAADLDTNRDVAVYVKLPDGFYISTPVGKYNPDWAIAFYEGTVKHIYFVAETKGTLDSMKLNHITPVEQAKIDCARAHFKALNDENVVYDVVSDYQTLLNAVMK
;
A
#
# COMPACT_ATOMS: atom_id res chain seq x y z
N MET A 1 -0.17 18.07 -17.12
CA MET A 1 -1.05 18.24 -15.95
C MET A 1 -0.48 19.32 -15.07
N LYS A 2 -1.28 20.26 -14.56
CA LYS A 2 -0.82 21.31 -13.63
C LYS A 2 -1.34 21.00 -12.22
N LEU A 3 -0.47 20.98 -11.23
CA LEU A 3 -0.87 20.76 -9.84
C LEU A 3 -1.73 21.94 -9.35
N GLN A 4 -2.84 21.61 -8.69
CA GLN A 4 -3.72 22.60 -8.09
C GLN A 4 -3.36 22.77 -6.60
N PHE A 5 -3.08 24.01 -6.19
CA PHE A 5 -2.83 24.36 -4.80
C PHE A 5 -4.11 24.85 -4.15
N LYS A 6 -4.41 24.34 -2.95
CA LYS A 6 -5.55 24.77 -2.12
C LYS A 6 -5.03 25.34 -0.81
N HIS A 7 -5.72 26.34 -0.30
CA HIS A 7 -5.41 26.89 1.03
C HIS A 7 -5.75 25.86 2.10
N GLN A 8 -4.79 25.56 2.95
CA GLN A 8 -4.94 24.64 4.06
C GLN A 8 -4.88 25.41 5.38
N LYS A 9 -5.85 25.17 6.27
CA LYS A 9 -5.92 25.88 7.56
C LYS A 9 -4.65 25.71 8.38
N PHE A 10 -4.15 24.48 8.53
CA PHE A 10 -2.94 24.22 9.34
C PHE A 10 -1.68 24.92 8.79
N GLN A 11 -1.59 25.18 7.48
CA GLN A 11 -0.48 25.95 6.89
C GLN A 11 -0.63 27.44 7.14
N ALA A 12 -1.86 27.94 7.11
CA ALA A 12 -2.18 29.32 7.46
C ALA A 12 -1.94 29.57 8.96
N ASP A 13 -2.35 28.63 9.83
CA ASP A 13 -2.14 28.70 11.28
C ASP A 13 -0.65 28.70 11.63
N ALA A 14 0.17 27.88 10.96
CA ALA A 14 1.63 27.87 11.15
C ALA A 14 2.28 29.20 10.73
N ALA A 15 1.87 29.76 9.59
CA ALA A 15 2.37 31.07 9.15
C ALA A 15 1.92 32.19 10.10
N LYS A 16 0.66 32.15 10.53
CA LYS A 16 0.10 33.10 11.50
C LYS A 16 0.82 33.06 12.84
N ALA A 17 1.13 31.85 13.34
CA ALA A 17 1.88 31.71 14.61
C ALA A 17 3.23 32.42 14.56
N VAL A 18 3.93 32.42 13.43
CA VAL A 18 5.20 33.19 13.28
C VAL A 18 4.94 34.67 13.22
N VAL A 19 3.92 35.12 12.48
CA VAL A 19 3.57 36.54 12.35
C VAL A 19 3.19 37.12 13.72
N ASP A 20 2.31 36.45 14.45
CA ASP A 20 1.76 36.93 15.70
C ASP A 20 2.82 37.12 16.81
N VAL A 21 3.99 36.48 16.74
CA VAL A 21 5.12 36.75 17.66
C VAL A 21 5.51 38.21 17.63
N PHE A 22 5.43 38.85 16.46
CA PHE A 22 5.83 40.26 16.26
C PHE A 22 4.61 41.18 16.16
N ALA A 23 3.48 40.80 16.73
CA ALA A 23 2.29 41.69 16.79
C ALA A 23 2.63 43.00 17.41
N GLY A 24 2.17 44.11 16.82
CA GLY A 24 2.56 45.48 17.19
C GLY A 24 3.72 46.07 16.41
N GLN A 25 4.46 45.26 15.62
CA GLN A 25 5.39 45.78 14.62
C GLN A 25 4.63 46.49 13.53
N PRO A 26 4.88 47.80 13.29
CA PRO A 26 4.21 48.53 12.23
C PRO A 26 4.65 48.06 10.83
N TYR A 27 3.79 48.27 9.87
CA TYR A 27 4.18 48.09 8.47
C TYR A 27 5.17 49.13 8.04
N LEU A 28 6.43 48.72 7.87
CA LEU A 28 7.52 49.59 7.41
C LEU A 28 8.06 49.00 6.08
N THR A 29 7.93 49.75 5.00
CA THR A 29 8.56 49.35 3.73
C THR A 29 10.07 49.27 3.91
N THR A 30 10.70 48.29 3.25
CA THR A 30 12.16 48.23 3.19
C THR A 30 12.74 49.58 2.80
N ASN A 31 13.71 50.04 3.58
CA ASN A 31 14.34 51.35 3.36
C ASN A 31 15.59 51.20 2.52
N TYR A 32 15.76 52.19 1.60
CA TYR A 32 17.00 52.33 0.84
C TYR A 32 18.03 53.04 1.73
N ARG A 33 19.15 52.38 1.97
CA ARG A 33 20.22 52.92 2.81
C ARG A 33 21.45 53.13 1.96
N ILE A 34 22.13 54.21 2.24
CA ILE A 34 23.47 54.55 1.76
C ILE A 34 24.36 54.60 3.02
N ASP A 35 25.22 53.58 3.16
CA ASP A 35 26.23 53.51 4.21
C ASP A 35 27.58 53.71 3.59
N ASN A 36 28.21 54.80 3.88
CA ASN A 36 29.51 55.19 3.32
C ASN A 36 30.71 54.52 3.99
N GLY A 37 30.45 53.57 4.96
CA GLY A 37 31.48 52.88 5.72
C GLY A 37 32.03 53.73 6.90
N SER A 38 33.07 53.24 7.54
CA SER A 38 33.65 53.86 8.76
C SER A 38 34.75 54.88 8.51
N GLY A 39 35.02 55.25 7.29
CA GLY A 39 36.06 56.23 6.91
C GLY A 39 35.67 57.70 7.21
N ILE A 40 36.55 58.50 7.83
CA ILE A 40 36.27 59.87 8.21
C ILE A 40 36.30 60.82 7.01
N TYR A 41 36.99 60.51 5.91
CA TYR A 41 37.22 61.41 4.79
C TYR A 41 37.07 60.78 3.37
N GLN A 42 36.81 59.48 3.29
CA GLN A 42 36.58 58.84 1.97
C GLN A 42 35.52 57.75 2.14
N THR A 43 34.71 57.59 1.09
CA THR A 43 33.78 56.47 1.03
C THR A 43 34.56 55.18 1.11
N ASP A 44 34.46 54.47 2.20
CA ASP A 44 35.08 53.16 2.34
C ASP A 44 34.34 52.15 1.46
N MET A 45 34.89 51.91 0.25
CA MET A 45 34.27 51.02 -0.74
C MET A 45 34.21 49.57 -0.25
N GLU A 46 35.05 49.21 0.74
CA GLU A 46 35.07 47.83 1.30
C GLU A 46 33.92 47.56 2.29
N THR A 47 33.51 48.58 3.05
CA THR A 47 32.46 48.49 4.05
C THR A 47 31.18 49.20 3.65
N SER A 48 31.17 49.93 2.53
CA SER A 48 29.99 50.64 2.03
C SER A 48 28.86 49.70 1.64
N PHE A 49 27.64 50.06 1.99
CA PHE A 49 26.43 49.39 1.59
C PHE A 49 25.46 50.38 0.97
N THR A 50 24.98 50.07 -0.23
CA THR A 50 23.89 50.81 -0.87
C THR A 50 22.86 49.84 -1.32
N GLY A 51 21.67 49.89 -0.72
CA GLY A 51 20.64 48.89 -1.05
C GLY A 51 19.45 48.95 -0.11
N TRP A 52 18.55 48.02 -0.33
CA TRP A 52 17.33 47.80 0.44
C TRP A 52 17.58 46.78 1.56
N ARG A 53 17.13 47.08 2.79
CA ARG A 53 17.19 46.15 3.92
C ARG A 53 15.86 46.05 4.63
N ASN A 54 15.65 44.95 5.36
CA ASN A 54 14.53 44.83 6.27
C ASN A 54 14.70 45.86 7.41
N GLU A 55 13.63 46.56 7.75
CA GLU A 55 13.63 47.40 8.94
C GLU A 55 13.68 46.54 10.21
N HIS A 56 14.39 47.09 11.21
CA HIS A 56 14.50 46.45 12.51
C HIS A 56 13.16 46.40 13.21
N ILE A 57 13.05 45.46 14.16
CA ILE A 57 11.93 45.40 15.10
C ILE A 57 11.98 46.74 15.90
N VAL A 58 10.81 47.39 16.03
CA VAL A 58 10.72 48.68 16.70
C VAL A 58 11.06 48.54 18.21
N PRO A 59 11.71 49.55 18.84
CA PRO A 59 12.14 49.47 20.24
C PRO A 59 10.98 49.29 21.22
N GLU A 60 9.77 49.70 20.85
CA GLU A 60 8.56 49.52 21.63
C GLU A 60 8.20 48.07 21.82
N LEU A 61 8.55 47.25 20.83
CA LEU A 61 8.37 45.80 20.86
C LEU A 61 9.61 45.12 21.48
N ASN A 62 9.78 45.31 22.76
CA ASN A 62 10.93 44.77 23.50
C ASN A 62 10.81 43.26 23.76
N ASP A 63 11.90 42.65 24.22
CA ASP A 63 12.00 41.21 24.46
C ASP A 63 10.93 40.69 25.44
N SER A 64 10.47 41.47 26.41
CA SER A 64 9.42 41.06 27.35
C SER A 64 8.07 40.93 26.66
N ILE A 65 7.72 41.85 25.79
CA ILE A 65 6.47 41.84 25.03
C ILE A 65 6.51 40.70 24.01
N ILE A 66 7.63 40.51 23.32
CA ILE A 66 7.79 39.37 22.38
C ILE A 66 7.68 38.05 23.12
N LEU A 67 8.22 37.90 24.32
CA LEU A 67 8.08 36.70 25.14
C LEU A 67 6.62 36.47 25.55
N GLU A 68 5.87 37.49 25.90
CA GLU A 68 4.44 37.40 26.22
C GLU A 68 3.63 36.91 25.01
N HIS A 69 3.89 37.49 23.83
CA HIS A 69 3.25 37.04 22.60
C HIS A 69 3.59 35.60 22.31
N LEU A 70 4.85 35.21 22.41
CA LEU A 70 5.32 33.86 22.22
C LEU A 70 4.61 32.87 23.15
N GLN A 71 4.55 33.20 24.46
CA GLN A 71 3.86 32.37 25.46
C GLN A 71 2.37 32.24 25.18
N LYS A 72 1.71 33.34 24.75
CA LYS A 72 0.30 33.27 24.32
C LYS A 72 0.12 32.32 23.15
N ILE A 73 0.94 32.42 22.10
CA ILE A 73 0.89 31.56 20.92
C ILE A 73 1.16 30.10 21.31
N GLN A 74 2.13 29.86 22.19
CA GLN A 74 2.47 28.53 22.68
C GLN A 74 1.30 27.88 23.44
N ARG A 75 0.61 28.64 24.30
CA ARG A 75 -0.60 28.15 25.01
C ARG A 75 -1.72 27.82 24.02
N THR A 76 -1.98 28.69 23.05
CA THR A 76 -2.99 28.46 22.01
C THR A 76 -2.67 27.22 21.18
N ASN A 77 -1.40 27.01 20.85
CA ASN A 77 -0.94 25.81 20.09
C ASN A 77 -0.58 24.62 21.00
N GLN A 78 -0.95 24.67 22.28
CA GLN A 78 -0.77 23.59 23.25
C GLN A 78 0.70 23.17 23.46
N ILE A 79 1.61 24.10 23.23
CA ILE A 79 3.04 23.97 23.47
C ILE A 79 3.36 24.51 24.86
N GLU A 80 4.33 23.90 25.55
CA GLU A 80 4.80 24.39 26.85
C GLU A 80 5.39 25.82 26.70
N PRO A 81 4.92 26.79 27.48
CA PRO A 81 5.42 28.18 27.41
C PRO A 81 6.90 28.28 27.67
N SER A 82 7.63 28.96 26.81
CA SER A 82 9.06 29.25 26.97
C SER A 82 9.31 30.18 28.13
N LYS A 83 10.36 29.92 28.92
CA LYS A 83 10.75 30.76 30.08
C LYS A 83 11.50 32.00 29.64
N GLN A 84 12.14 31.99 28.49
CA GLN A 84 12.98 33.06 27.96
C GLN A 84 13.03 32.99 26.44
N LEU A 85 13.41 34.07 25.80
CA LEU A 85 13.77 34.11 24.39
C LEU A 85 15.13 33.40 24.18
N GLU A 86 15.22 32.56 23.22
CA GLU A 86 16.43 31.80 22.91
C GLU A 86 17.07 32.29 21.61
N GLY A 87 18.37 32.59 21.68
CA GLY A 87 19.19 32.86 20.51
C GLY A 87 18.68 33.96 19.58
N HIS A 88 18.24 35.09 20.12
CA HIS A 88 17.87 36.31 19.39
C HIS A 88 16.80 36.05 18.31
N TYR A 89 15.57 35.78 18.73
CA TYR A 89 14.39 35.47 17.92
C TYR A 89 14.55 34.25 17.02
N ASN A 90 14.96 33.14 17.60
CA ASN A 90 14.92 31.83 16.95
C ASN A 90 13.57 31.17 17.21
N LEU A 91 12.82 30.90 16.16
CA LEU A 91 11.52 30.24 16.22
C LEU A 91 11.56 28.85 15.58
N THR A 92 11.00 27.88 16.28
CA THR A 92 10.88 26.51 15.79
C THR A 92 9.46 26.23 15.32
N ILE A 93 9.33 25.68 14.11
CA ILE A 93 8.08 25.27 13.50
C ILE A 93 8.22 23.79 13.13
N GLU A 94 7.51 22.95 13.87
CA GLU A 94 7.49 21.52 13.62
C GLU A 94 6.32 21.16 12.68
N MET A 95 6.64 20.54 11.56
CA MET A 95 5.66 20.07 10.59
C MET A 95 6.09 18.72 9.99
N GLU A 96 5.22 17.73 10.03
CA GLU A 96 5.50 16.39 9.52
C GLU A 96 5.90 16.39 8.03
N THR A 97 6.63 15.35 7.63
CA THR A 97 7.00 15.15 6.22
C THR A 97 5.75 14.93 5.37
N GLY A 98 5.68 15.60 4.22
CA GLY A 98 4.56 15.45 3.30
C GLY A 98 3.39 16.42 3.48
N VAL A 99 3.32 17.18 4.59
CA VAL A 99 2.24 18.16 4.82
C VAL A 99 2.48 19.51 4.14
N GLY A 100 3.66 19.74 3.54
CA GLY A 100 3.95 20.94 2.75
C GLY A 100 4.74 22.02 3.49
N LYS A 101 5.78 21.68 4.24
CA LYS A 101 6.71 22.62 4.91
C LYS A 101 7.16 23.76 4.01
N THR A 102 7.64 23.43 2.79
CA THR A 102 8.13 24.42 1.82
C THR A 102 7.05 25.42 1.44
N TYR A 103 5.83 24.94 1.16
CA TYR A 103 4.69 25.83 0.89
C TYR A 103 4.41 26.76 2.09
N THR A 104 4.47 26.22 3.31
CA THR A 104 4.19 26.98 4.53
C THR A 104 5.21 28.10 4.76
N TYR A 105 6.52 27.84 4.61
CA TYR A 105 7.47 28.93 4.80
C TYR A 105 7.46 29.96 3.65
N ILE A 106 7.10 29.57 2.43
CA ILE A 106 6.84 30.54 1.36
C ILE A 106 5.64 31.42 1.73
N LYS A 107 4.55 30.83 2.21
CA LYS A 107 3.39 31.59 2.74
C LYS A 107 3.80 32.50 3.89
N THR A 108 4.62 32.03 4.81
CA THR A 108 5.14 32.86 5.93
C THR A 108 5.92 34.08 5.43
N MET A 109 6.71 33.95 4.37
CA MET A 109 7.41 35.11 3.79
C MET A 109 6.42 36.16 3.25
N TYR A 110 5.35 35.71 2.58
CA TYR A 110 4.32 36.64 2.08
C TYR A 110 3.56 37.30 3.24
N GLU A 111 3.20 36.52 4.27
CA GLU A 111 2.49 37.08 5.44
C GLU A 111 3.37 38.09 6.22
N LEU A 112 4.65 37.79 6.44
CA LEU A 112 5.60 38.73 7.06
C LEU A 112 5.76 40.01 6.21
N ASN A 113 5.82 39.91 4.90
CA ASN A 113 5.84 41.08 4.03
C ASN A 113 4.53 41.85 4.06
N LYS A 114 3.39 41.19 4.08
CA LYS A 114 2.07 41.79 4.13
C LYS A 114 1.87 42.60 5.44
N HIS A 115 2.27 42.04 6.55
CA HIS A 115 2.07 42.63 7.89
C HIS A 115 3.14 43.63 8.25
N TYR A 116 4.40 43.38 7.92
CA TYR A 116 5.54 44.14 8.43
C TYR A 116 6.41 44.79 7.37
N GLY A 117 6.18 44.47 6.10
CA GLY A 117 6.95 45.01 4.99
C GLY A 117 8.30 44.32 4.74
N TRP A 118 8.68 43.32 5.53
CA TRP A 118 9.96 42.63 5.39
C TRP A 118 10.06 41.90 4.04
N SER A 119 11.19 42.02 3.35
CA SER A 119 11.33 41.56 1.95
C SER A 119 12.62 40.81 1.68
N LYS A 120 13.55 40.65 2.62
CA LYS A 120 14.84 39.97 2.43
C LYS A 120 14.87 38.69 3.21
N PHE A 121 14.90 37.54 2.49
CA PHE A 121 14.86 36.20 3.07
C PHE A 121 15.99 35.32 2.53
N ILE A 122 16.50 34.44 3.35
CA ILE A 122 17.51 33.44 2.98
C ILE A 122 17.01 32.08 3.40
N VAL A 123 16.99 31.12 2.48
CA VAL A 123 16.65 29.71 2.77
C VAL A 123 17.92 28.89 2.77
N VAL A 124 18.26 28.33 3.93
CA VAL A 124 19.41 27.43 4.11
C VAL A 124 18.92 25.99 4.09
N VAL A 125 19.51 25.20 3.23
CA VAL A 125 19.15 23.78 3.03
C VAL A 125 20.39 22.88 3.20
N PRO A 126 20.20 21.58 3.57
CA PRO A 126 21.33 20.68 3.83
C PRO A 126 22.05 20.21 2.57
N SER A 127 21.35 20.06 1.44
CA SER A 127 21.89 19.43 0.23
C SER A 127 21.52 20.18 -1.05
N VAL A 128 22.25 19.86 -2.14
CA VAL A 128 21.97 20.37 -3.49
C VAL A 128 20.58 19.91 -3.96
N ALA A 129 20.21 18.67 -3.67
CA ALA A 129 18.92 18.10 -4.08
C ALA A 129 17.74 18.85 -3.44
N ILE A 130 17.80 19.13 -2.14
CA ILE A 130 16.76 19.91 -1.45
C ILE A 130 16.75 21.35 -1.98
N ARG A 131 17.91 21.92 -2.28
CA ARG A 131 18.02 23.27 -2.85
C ARG A 131 17.24 23.41 -4.17
N GLU A 132 17.43 22.48 -5.09
CA GLU A 132 16.70 22.45 -6.36
C GLU A 132 15.20 22.20 -6.14
N GLY A 133 14.84 21.35 -5.17
CA GLY A 133 13.44 21.10 -4.78
C GLY A 133 12.73 22.34 -4.23
N VAL A 134 13.43 23.10 -3.41
CA VAL A 134 12.95 24.39 -2.89
C VAL A 134 12.78 25.38 -4.04
N TYR A 135 13.80 25.50 -4.91
CA TYR A 135 13.72 26.37 -6.08
C TYR A 135 12.49 26.04 -6.96
N LYS A 136 12.28 24.74 -7.23
CA LYS A 136 11.12 24.28 -8.01
C LYS A 136 9.79 24.56 -7.30
N SER A 137 9.77 24.48 -5.98
CA SER A 137 8.57 24.82 -5.20
C SER A 137 8.20 26.29 -5.33
N PHE A 138 9.17 27.19 -5.35
CA PHE A 138 8.93 28.60 -5.64
C PHE A 138 8.37 28.80 -7.06
N GLU A 139 8.93 28.11 -8.07
CA GLU A 139 8.42 28.19 -9.45
C GLU A 139 6.95 27.79 -9.58
N VAL A 140 6.60 26.60 -9.04
CA VAL A 140 5.26 26.03 -9.22
C VAL A 140 4.18 26.72 -8.39
N THR A 141 4.57 27.38 -7.29
CA THR A 141 3.63 28.10 -6.40
C THR A 141 3.54 29.60 -6.70
N GLN A 142 4.40 30.11 -7.60
CA GLN A 142 4.52 31.56 -7.82
C GLN A 142 3.19 32.21 -8.27
N ASP A 143 2.50 31.59 -9.22
CA ASP A 143 1.22 32.14 -9.72
C ASP A 143 0.14 32.03 -8.67
N HIS A 144 0.06 30.94 -7.92
CA HIS A 144 -0.90 30.73 -6.84
C HIS A 144 -0.77 31.82 -5.74
N PHE A 145 0.45 32.10 -5.28
CA PHE A 145 0.66 33.16 -4.30
C PHE A 145 0.53 34.56 -4.90
N ALA A 146 0.85 34.75 -6.19
CA ALA A 146 0.62 36.02 -6.85
C ALA A 146 -0.86 36.40 -6.93
N GLU A 147 -1.76 35.42 -7.11
CA GLU A 147 -3.21 35.61 -7.06
C GLU A 147 -3.68 36.02 -5.65
N GLU A 148 -3.12 35.39 -4.58
CA GLU A 148 -3.50 35.68 -3.20
C GLU A 148 -2.96 37.03 -2.71
N TYR A 149 -1.70 37.36 -3.00
CA TYR A 149 -1.00 38.50 -2.39
C TYR A 149 -0.79 39.68 -3.34
N GLY A 150 -1.10 39.56 -4.61
CA GLY A 150 -0.86 40.61 -5.62
C GLY A 150 0.61 40.90 -5.88
N LYS A 151 1.52 40.06 -5.41
CA LYS A 151 2.99 40.25 -5.48
C LYS A 151 3.67 38.95 -5.90
N LYS A 152 4.82 39.03 -6.58
CA LYS A 152 5.67 37.88 -6.89
C LYS A 152 6.99 37.96 -6.11
N ILE A 153 7.43 36.85 -5.58
CA ILE A 153 8.76 36.68 -4.98
C ILE A 153 9.78 36.52 -6.10
N ARG A 154 10.89 37.23 -6.01
CA ARG A 154 12.11 36.94 -6.77
C ARG A 154 12.97 35.97 -5.97
N PHE A 155 13.44 34.91 -6.59
CA PHE A 155 14.26 33.91 -5.94
C PHE A 155 15.38 33.46 -6.85
N PHE A 156 16.51 33.12 -6.25
CA PHE A 156 17.67 32.59 -6.97
C PHE A 156 18.48 31.65 -6.08
N ILE A 157 19.23 30.77 -6.73
CA ILE A 157 20.17 29.86 -6.06
C ILE A 157 21.52 30.59 -5.95
N TYR A 158 22.07 30.64 -4.74
CA TYR A 158 23.43 31.13 -4.55
C TYR A 158 24.42 30.35 -5.39
N ASN A 159 25.17 31.07 -6.24
CA ASN A 159 26.23 30.54 -7.09
C ASN A 159 27.48 31.41 -6.93
N SER A 160 28.58 30.81 -6.47
CA SER A 160 29.86 31.52 -6.31
C SER A 160 30.44 32.09 -7.61
N ALA A 161 29.99 31.66 -8.78
CA ALA A 161 30.35 32.17 -10.07
C ALA A 161 29.46 33.33 -10.57
N GLN A 162 28.31 33.58 -9.91
CA GLN A 162 27.33 34.61 -10.34
C GLN A 162 26.97 35.54 -9.18
N LEU A 163 27.94 36.30 -8.68
CA LEU A 163 27.79 37.20 -7.55
C LEU A 163 26.92 38.43 -7.83
N THR A 164 26.63 38.73 -9.09
CA THR A 164 25.71 39.80 -9.52
C THR A 164 24.30 39.61 -8.95
N GLU A 165 23.87 38.38 -8.70
CA GLU A 165 22.56 38.09 -8.07
C GLU A 165 22.53 38.58 -6.62
N ILE A 166 23.66 38.62 -5.88
CA ILE A 166 23.74 39.18 -4.53
C ILE A 166 23.58 40.69 -4.56
N ASP A 167 24.21 41.38 -5.54
CA ASP A 167 24.00 42.82 -5.71
C ASP A 167 22.52 43.11 -6.06
N ARG A 168 21.87 42.28 -6.89
CA ARG A 168 20.44 42.40 -7.19
C ARG A 168 19.59 42.15 -5.93
N PHE A 169 19.91 41.15 -5.12
CA PHE A 169 19.25 40.85 -3.87
C PHE A 169 19.26 42.07 -2.94
N ALA A 170 20.38 42.77 -2.84
CA ALA A 170 20.49 43.96 -2.02
C ALA A 170 19.84 45.20 -2.68
N SER A 171 19.84 45.32 -4.00
CA SER A 171 19.40 46.54 -4.71
C SER A 171 17.92 46.59 -5.10
N ASP A 172 17.18 45.50 -4.92
CA ASP A 172 15.77 45.37 -5.29
C ASP A 172 14.86 45.51 -4.05
N SER A 173 13.84 46.34 -4.13
CA SER A 173 12.85 46.56 -3.06
C SER A 173 11.78 45.47 -2.93
N SER A 174 11.62 44.61 -3.95
CA SER A 174 10.63 43.54 -3.93
C SER A 174 11.01 42.42 -2.94
N ILE A 175 10.10 41.47 -2.74
CA ILE A 175 10.41 40.27 -1.93
C ILE A 175 11.46 39.45 -2.66
N ASN A 176 12.62 39.28 -2.04
CA ASN A 176 13.75 38.56 -2.60
C ASN A 176 14.17 37.41 -1.69
N VAL A 177 14.43 36.25 -2.28
CA VAL A 177 14.85 35.03 -1.58
C VAL A 177 16.12 34.47 -2.19
N MET A 178 17.14 34.31 -1.35
CA MET A 178 18.37 33.60 -1.71
C MET A 178 18.29 32.17 -1.15
N ILE A 179 18.44 31.16 -2.00
CA ILE A 179 18.47 29.75 -1.61
C ILE A 179 19.93 29.29 -1.61
N ILE A 180 20.42 28.83 -0.46
CA ILE A 180 21.80 28.43 -0.27
C ILE A 180 21.92 27.09 0.46
N ASN A 181 22.78 26.20 0.00
CA ASN A 181 23.09 24.97 0.71
C ASN A 181 24.24 25.16 1.72
N SER A 182 24.24 24.42 2.82
CA SER A 182 25.20 24.55 3.90
C SER A 182 26.66 24.35 3.47
N GLN A 183 26.90 23.56 2.44
CA GLN A 183 28.23 23.31 1.88
C GLN A 183 28.83 24.58 1.27
N ALA A 184 28.02 25.47 0.69
CA ALA A 184 28.50 26.70 0.04
C ALA A 184 29.26 27.65 0.98
N PHE A 185 28.98 27.59 2.29
CA PHE A 185 29.67 28.41 3.30
C PHE A 185 30.48 27.59 4.32
N ASN A 186 30.42 26.25 4.30
CA ASN A 186 31.18 25.38 5.21
C ASN A 186 32.39 24.68 4.56
N ALA A 187 32.46 24.62 3.23
CA ALA A 187 33.49 23.85 2.53
C ALA A 187 34.92 24.37 2.79
N LYS A 188 35.88 23.46 2.74
CA LYS A 188 37.31 23.73 2.89
C LYS A 188 37.95 23.78 1.51
N GLY A 189 38.39 24.97 1.06
CA GLY A 189 39.09 25.14 -0.25
C GLY A 189 38.99 26.57 -0.76
N LYS A 190 39.80 26.92 -1.78
CA LYS A 190 39.83 28.30 -2.30
C LYS A 190 38.51 28.72 -2.95
N ASP A 191 37.89 27.88 -3.76
CA ASP A 191 36.63 28.19 -4.46
C ASP A 191 35.40 28.12 -3.56
N ALA A 192 35.44 27.31 -2.51
CA ALA A 192 34.34 27.12 -1.57
C ALA A 192 34.14 28.27 -0.57
N ARG A 193 35.13 29.15 -0.46
CA ARG A 193 35.09 30.31 0.49
C ARG A 193 34.81 31.65 -0.19
N ARG A 194 34.45 31.67 -1.47
CA ARG A 194 34.23 32.91 -2.22
C ARG A 194 33.24 33.87 -1.54
N ILE A 195 32.27 33.32 -0.78
CA ILE A 195 31.33 34.15 -0.01
C ILE A 195 32.03 35.02 1.04
N TYR A 196 33.20 34.61 1.55
CA TYR A 196 33.99 35.30 2.59
C TYR A 196 35.21 36.06 2.02
N MET A 197 35.45 35.92 0.72
CA MET A 197 36.63 36.54 0.07
C MET A 197 36.28 37.94 -0.45
N LYS A 198 37.25 38.86 -0.35
CA LYS A 198 37.20 40.10 -1.11
C LYS A 198 37.49 39.80 -2.58
N LEU A 199 36.55 40.09 -3.44
CA LEU A 199 36.60 39.72 -4.84
C LEU A 199 36.57 40.99 -5.69
N ASP A 200 37.53 41.15 -6.64
CA ASP A 200 37.60 42.31 -7.52
C ASP A 200 36.37 42.42 -8.40
N GLU A 201 35.84 41.29 -8.86
CA GLU A 201 34.58 41.22 -9.62
C GLU A 201 33.35 41.64 -8.78
N PHE A 202 33.50 41.74 -7.45
CA PHE A 202 32.48 42.19 -6.49
C PHE A 202 32.88 43.52 -5.81
N ARG A 203 33.63 44.35 -6.53
CA ARG A 203 34.12 45.67 -6.04
C ARG A 203 34.93 45.58 -4.76
N SER A 204 35.81 44.57 -4.68
CA SER A 204 36.66 44.28 -3.52
C SER A 204 35.91 44.14 -2.19
N ARG A 205 34.59 43.81 -2.25
CA ARG A 205 33.74 43.54 -1.06
C ARG A 205 33.62 42.02 -0.85
N ARG A 206 33.32 41.63 0.38
CA ARG A 206 32.94 40.26 0.72
C ARG A 206 31.42 40.09 0.51
N PRO A 207 30.96 39.09 -0.23
CA PRO A 207 29.54 38.86 -0.44
C PRO A 207 28.72 38.71 0.87
N ILE A 208 29.31 38.06 1.88
CA ILE A 208 28.65 37.86 3.20
C ILE A 208 28.31 39.19 3.91
N ASP A 209 29.21 40.22 3.78
CA ASP A 209 28.99 41.52 4.43
C ASP A 209 27.81 42.26 3.82
N ILE A 210 27.64 42.15 2.51
CA ILE A 210 26.50 42.74 1.79
C ILE A 210 25.20 42.03 2.17
N ILE A 211 25.22 40.72 2.23
CA ILE A 211 24.08 39.94 2.67
C ILE A 211 23.68 40.30 4.12
N ALA A 212 24.63 40.33 5.05
CA ALA A 212 24.40 40.67 6.47
C ALA A 212 23.78 42.05 6.64
N LYS A 213 24.16 43.03 5.84
CA LYS A 213 23.65 44.43 5.88
C LYS A 213 22.20 44.54 5.38
N THR A 214 21.64 43.52 4.72
CA THR A 214 20.22 43.50 4.34
C THR A 214 19.27 43.17 5.50
N ASN A 215 19.78 42.86 6.69
CA ASN A 215 19.00 42.36 7.85
C ASN A 215 18.10 41.19 7.46
N PRO A 216 18.60 40.07 6.93
CA PRO A 216 17.78 39.05 6.38
C PRO A 216 17.02 38.27 7.43
N ILE A 217 15.84 37.73 7.07
CA ILE A 217 15.18 36.68 7.83
C ILE A 217 15.68 35.34 7.28
N LEU A 218 16.25 34.54 8.17
CA LEU A 218 16.85 33.27 7.84
C LEU A 218 15.83 32.15 8.05
N ILE A 219 15.65 31.29 7.06
CA ILE A 219 14.83 30.07 7.13
C ILE A 219 15.76 28.89 6.99
N ILE A 220 15.77 28.00 7.98
CA ILE A 220 16.56 26.77 7.95
C ILE A 220 15.60 25.61 7.73
N ASP A 221 15.75 24.94 6.58
CA ASP A 221 15.01 23.73 6.26
C ASP A 221 15.80 22.50 6.69
N GLU A 222 15.19 21.62 7.49
CA GLU A 222 15.79 20.44 8.13
C GLU A 222 17.05 20.77 8.96
N PRO A 223 16.94 21.60 10.01
CA PRO A 223 18.07 22.07 10.81
C PRO A 223 18.92 20.96 11.42
N GLN A 224 18.34 19.79 11.74
CA GLN A 224 19.10 18.63 12.26
C GLN A 224 20.15 18.11 11.27
N SER A 225 19.97 18.35 9.98
CA SER A 225 20.92 17.97 8.91
C SER A 225 21.92 19.09 8.58
N VAL A 226 21.60 20.34 8.97
CA VAL A 226 22.40 21.52 8.68
C VAL A 226 23.32 21.90 9.85
N GLU A 227 22.80 21.85 11.09
CA GLU A 227 23.39 22.47 12.26
C GLU A 227 24.45 21.63 12.99
N GLY A 228 25.66 21.48 12.39
CA GLY A 228 26.87 21.13 13.17
C GLY A 228 27.46 22.34 13.87
N LYS A 229 28.33 22.14 14.87
CA LYS A 229 28.97 23.24 15.65
C LYS A 229 29.54 24.34 14.75
N GLN A 230 30.25 23.97 13.69
CA GLN A 230 30.86 24.93 12.77
C GLN A 230 29.82 25.69 11.95
N THR A 231 28.73 25.04 11.53
CA THR A 231 27.66 25.66 10.76
C THR A 231 26.89 26.69 11.62
N LYS A 232 26.59 26.36 12.88
CA LYS A 232 25.93 27.28 13.80
C LYS A 232 26.71 28.60 13.95
N GLU A 233 28.04 28.55 14.03
CA GLU A 233 28.86 29.76 14.09
C GLU A 233 28.83 30.57 12.78
N ARG A 234 28.88 29.88 11.65
CA ARG A 234 28.84 30.54 10.35
C ARG A 234 27.50 31.13 9.97
N ILE A 235 26.41 30.57 10.46
CA ILE A 235 25.06 31.10 10.27
C ILE A 235 24.97 32.49 10.94
N LYS A 236 25.67 32.74 12.06
CA LYS A 236 25.71 34.06 12.71
C LYS A 236 26.33 35.16 11.83
N GLU A 237 27.21 34.77 10.91
CA GLU A 237 27.85 35.73 9.99
C GLU A 237 26.87 36.35 8.97
N PHE A 238 25.72 35.70 8.74
CA PHE A 238 24.62 36.30 7.96
C PHE A 238 23.89 37.41 8.72
N ASN A 239 24.15 37.55 10.01
CA ASN A 239 23.50 38.53 10.92
C ASN A 239 21.97 38.56 10.75
N PRO A 240 21.28 37.41 10.89
CA PRO A 240 19.85 37.33 10.67
C PRO A 240 19.08 38.10 11.75
N MET A 241 18.08 38.87 11.36
CA MET A 241 17.17 39.55 12.29
C MET A 241 16.27 38.52 13.01
N ILE A 242 15.80 37.49 12.29
CA ILE A 242 14.95 36.42 12.78
C ILE A 242 15.45 35.13 12.13
N THR A 243 15.43 34.04 12.88
CA THR A 243 15.72 32.69 12.34
C THR A 243 14.51 31.76 12.54
N LEU A 244 13.97 31.22 11.46
CA LEU A 244 12.85 30.30 11.44
C LEU A 244 13.38 28.90 11.12
N ARG A 245 13.04 27.91 11.94
CA ARG A 245 13.48 26.50 11.78
C ARG A 245 12.31 25.62 11.45
N TYR A 246 12.29 25.09 10.24
CA TYR A 246 11.24 24.18 9.77
C TYR A 246 11.76 22.74 9.67
N SER A 247 11.17 21.82 10.39
CA SER A 247 11.49 20.39 10.32
C SER A 247 10.31 19.51 10.72
N ALA A 248 10.36 18.24 10.34
CA ALA A 248 9.50 17.19 10.89
C ALA A 248 10.09 16.62 12.19
N THR A 249 11.40 16.76 12.38
CA THR A 249 12.11 16.25 13.56
C THR A 249 13.18 17.26 13.99
N HIS A 250 13.15 17.67 15.24
CA HIS A 250 14.17 18.51 15.81
C HIS A 250 15.01 17.71 16.80
N ARG A 251 16.30 18.00 16.89
CA ARG A 251 17.12 17.50 17.99
C ARG A 251 16.75 18.27 19.26
N ALA A 252 16.77 17.61 20.40
CA ALA A 252 16.44 18.23 21.68
C ALA A 252 17.30 19.50 21.98
N ASP A 253 18.56 19.51 21.52
CA ASP A 253 19.49 20.63 21.64
C ASP A 253 19.34 21.71 20.55
N SER A 254 18.36 21.56 19.66
CA SER A 254 18.09 22.44 18.50
C SER A 254 16.63 22.89 18.45
N ILE A 255 15.88 22.69 19.52
CA ILE A 255 14.53 23.25 19.69
C ILE A 255 14.72 24.59 20.39
N TYR A 256 14.43 25.65 19.68
CA TYR A 256 14.32 27.00 20.21
C TYR A 256 12.84 27.33 20.36
N ASN A 257 12.48 28.50 20.79
CA ASN A 257 11.11 28.92 21.06
C ASN A 257 10.11 28.37 20.00
N MET A 258 9.53 27.23 20.29
CA MET A 258 8.60 26.57 19.36
C MET A 258 7.27 27.32 19.33
N VAL A 259 6.80 27.67 18.13
CA VAL A 259 5.54 28.43 17.93
C VAL A 259 4.43 27.59 17.33
N TYR A 260 4.78 26.52 16.64
CA TYR A 260 3.81 25.65 16.00
C TYR A 260 4.30 24.20 15.95
N ARG A 261 3.38 23.25 16.18
CA ARG A 261 3.64 21.82 16.11
C ARG A 261 2.54 21.13 15.30
N LEU A 262 2.95 20.39 14.30
CA LEU A 262 2.16 19.41 13.56
C LEU A 262 3.05 18.18 13.36
N ASP A 263 3.16 17.35 14.39
CA ASP A 263 3.99 16.15 14.34
C ASP A 263 3.31 14.98 13.60
N ALA A 264 3.97 13.81 13.59
CA ALA A 264 3.50 12.63 12.87
C ALA A 264 2.12 12.16 13.36
N MET A 265 1.88 12.20 14.69
CA MET A 265 0.63 11.70 15.26
C MET A 265 -0.54 12.64 14.90
N GLU A 266 -0.34 13.93 15.04
CA GLU A 266 -1.37 14.92 14.71
C GLU A 266 -1.65 14.97 13.21
N ALA A 267 -0.61 14.87 12.38
CA ALA A 267 -0.78 14.80 10.92
C ALA A 267 -1.57 13.55 10.49
N TYR A 268 -1.36 12.42 11.18
CA TYR A 268 -2.11 11.20 10.93
C TYR A 268 -3.57 11.32 11.39
N ASN A 269 -3.81 11.78 12.63
CA ASN A 269 -5.16 11.97 13.19
C ASN A 269 -5.99 12.94 12.35
N LYS A 270 -5.39 14.03 11.88
CA LYS A 270 -6.02 15.00 10.98
C LYS A 270 -6.09 14.53 9.51
N ARG A 271 -5.70 13.30 9.21
CA ARG A 271 -5.72 12.69 7.87
C ARG A 271 -4.99 13.54 6.81
N LEU A 272 -3.87 14.15 7.17
CA LEU A 272 -3.06 15.00 6.28
C LEU A 272 -1.98 14.23 5.54
N VAL A 273 -1.71 13.00 5.96
CA VAL A 273 -0.72 12.07 5.42
C VAL A 273 -1.36 10.72 5.12
N LYS A 274 -0.67 9.91 4.28
CA LYS A 274 -1.09 8.54 4.00
C LYS A 274 -1.00 7.65 5.23
N LYS A 275 -1.91 6.70 5.31
CA LYS A 275 -1.85 5.56 6.23
C LYS A 275 -0.72 4.63 5.83
N ILE A 276 0.06 4.17 6.80
CA ILE A 276 1.18 3.25 6.58
C ILE A 276 0.72 1.82 6.79
N VAL A 277 1.03 0.96 5.83
CA VAL A 277 0.77 -0.47 5.87
C VAL A 277 2.06 -1.20 5.51
N VAL A 278 2.38 -2.27 6.23
CA VAL A 278 3.66 -2.98 6.05
C VAL A 278 3.42 -4.42 5.63
N LYS A 279 4.13 -4.86 4.59
CA LYS A 279 4.28 -6.27 4.21
C LYS A 279 5.67 -6.75 4.63
N GLY A 280 5.74 -7.50 5.72
CA GLY A 280 6.97 -8.16 6.17
C GLY A 280 7.24 -9.44 5.39
N ILE A 281 8.53 -9.81 5.29
CA ILE A 281 9.00 -11.10 4.78
C ILE A 281 9.85 -11.73 5.89
N THR A 282 9.54 -12.98 6.26
CA THR A 282 10.21 -13.68 7.38
C THR A 282 10.81 -14.96 6.89
N GLU A 283 12.09 -15.19 7.16
CA GLU A 283 12.69 -16.51 7.02
C GLU A 283 12.27 -17.38 8.22
N SER A 284 11.53 -18.44 7.95
CA SER A 284 11.19 -19.47 8.95
C SER A 284 12.29 -20.51 8.97
N GLY A 285 12.92 -20.71 10.12
CA GLY A 285 14.07 -21.58 10.41
C GLY A 285 14.33 -22.69 9.42
N SER A 286 15.27 -22.47 8.49
CA SER A 286 15.59 -23.42 7.44
C SER A 286 16.77 -24.31 7.83
N THR A 287 16.67 -25.61 7.54
CA THR A 287 17.83 -26.45 7.37
C THR A 287 18.30 -26.40 5.91
N ALA A 288 19.58 -26.60 5.65
CA ALA A 288 20.14 -26.57 4.29
C ALA A 288 19.56 -27.63 3.33
N THR A 289 18.70 -28.50 3.84
CA THR A 289 18.06 -29.63 3.13
C THR A 289 16.60 -29.39 2.83
N ASP A 290 15.99 -28.32 3.36
CA ASP A 290 14.57 -28.04 3.14
C ASP A 290 14.35 -27.46 1.73
N GLY A 291 13.30 -27.92 1.04
CA GLY A 291 12.89 -27.37 -0.24
C GLY A 291 12.39 -25.93 -0.10
N PHE A 292 12.71 -25.09 -1.07
CA PHE A 292 12.23 -23.71 -1.10
C PHE A 292 10.71 -23.65 -1.22
N VAL A 293 10.03 -23.05 -0.24
CA VAL A 293 8.60 -22.72 -0.29
C VAL A 293 8.39 -21.33 0.26
N TYR A 294 7.74 -20.47 -0.52
CA TYR A 294 7.29 -19.15 -0.09
C TYR A 294 5.76 -19.10 -0.12
N LEU A 295 5.13 -18.73 0.98
CA LEU A 295 3.69 -18.50 1.05
C LEU A 295 3.38 -17.03 0.72
N GLU A 296 2.85 -16.78 -0.47
CA GLU A 296 2.46 -15.45 -0.94
C GLU A 296 1.19 -14.96 -0.25
N SER A 297 0.12 -15.78 -0.29
CA SER A 297 -1.18 -15.42 0.28
C SER A 297 -2.06 -16.63 0.55
N ILE A 298 -3.02 -16.46 1.46
CA ILE A 298 -4.18 -17.34 1.58
C ILE A 298 -5.35 -16.67 0.87
N ASN A 299 -6.01 -17.42 0.00
CA ASN A 299 -7.15 -16.95 -0.77
C ASN A 299 -8.43 -17.46 -0.10
N LEU A 300 -9.29 -16.52 0.28
CA LEU A 300 -10.58 -16.80 0.89
C LEU A 300 -11.67 -16.60 -0.16
N SER A 301 -12.57 -17.56 -0.23
CA SER A 301 -13.78 -17.54 -1.05
C SER A 301 -14.89 -18.23 -0.27
N LYS A 302 -16.06 -18.42 -0.89
CA LYS A 302 -17.13 -19.24 -0.29
C LYS A 302 -16.77 -20.74 -0.23
N ALA A 303 -15.78 -21.20 -0.97
CA ALA A 303 -15.24 -22.54 -0.91
C ALA A 303 -14.11 -22.67 0.12
N ASP A 304 -13.57 -23.87 0.28
CA ASP A 304 -12.40 -24.10 1.15
C ASP A 304 -11.26 -23.15 0.79
N PRO A 305 -10.53 -22.61 1.78
CA PRO A 305 -9.43 -21.69 1.54
C PRO A 305 -8.35 -22.38 0.71
N THR A 306 -7.73 -21.61 -0.19
CA THR A 306 -6.58 -22.04 -0.97
C THR A 306 -5.37 -21.16 -0.66
N ALA A 307 -4.17 -21.66 -0.90
CA ALA A 307 -2.93 -20.92 -0.68
C ALA A 307 -2.22 -20.68 -2.03
N THR A 308 -1.71 -19.48 -2.23
CA THR A 308 -0.78 -19.18 -3.32
C THR A 308 0.63 -19.33 -2.80
N ILE A 309 1.35 -20.33 -3.34
CA ILE A 309 2.72 -20.65 -2.95
C ILE A 309 3.66 -20.58 -4.14
N GLN A 310 4.92 -20.22 -3.88
CA GLN A 310 6.01 -20.30 -4.84
C GLN A 310 6.97 -21.41 -4.41
N PHE A 311 7.35 -22.28 -5.34
CA PHE A 311 8.27 -23.42 -5.07
C PHE A 311 9.11 -23.75 -6.30
N ASP A 312 10.19 -24.51 -6.10
CA ASP A 312 11.05 -24.92 -7.21
C ASP A 312 10.44 -26.05 -8.01
N CYS A 313 10.54 -25.98 -9.34
CA CYS A 313 10.05 -26.99 -10.27
C CYS A 313 11.10 -27.27 -11.33
N LYS A 314 11.30 -28.56 -11.62
CA LYS A 314 12.24 -29.03 -12.65
C LYS A 314 11.59 -28.94 -14.02
N GLY A 315 12.06 -28.00 -14.84
CA GLY A 315 11.66 -27.83 -16.23
C GLY A 315 12.63 -28.48 -17.22
N LYS A 316 12.32 -28.41 -18.50
CA LYS A 316 13.20 -28.91 -19.58
C LYS A 316 14.55 -28.19 -19.66
N SER A 317 14.59 -26.92 -19.23
CA SER A 317 15.77 -26.04 -19.25
C SER A 317 16.47 -25.90 -17.90
N GLY A 318 16.07 -26.65 -16.87
CA GLY A 318 16.63 -26.58 -15.51
C GLY A 318 15.58 -26.29 -14.44
N LEU A 319 16.07 -25.96 -13.22
CA LEU A 319 15.24 -25.55 -12.10
C LEU A 319 14.63 -24.16 -12.38
N ARG A 320 13.34 -24.01 -12.12
CA ARG A 320 12.64 -22.73 -12.18
C ARG A 320 11.68 -22.59 -11.01
N LYS A 321 11.44 -21.40 -10.54
CA LYS A 321 10.40 -21.12 -9.54
C LYS A 321 9.03 -21.02 -10.22
N VAL A 322 8.03 -21.63 -9.60
CA VAL A 322 6.66 -21.66 -10.09
C VAL A 322 5.73 -21.20 -8.97
N THR A 323 4.89 -20.22 -9.26
CA THR A 323 3.82 -19.80 -8.34
C THR A 323 2.54 -20.54 -8.70
N ARG A 324 1.88 -21.12 -7.70
CA ARG A 324 0.61 -21.84 -7.87
C ARG A 324 -0.34 -21.61 -6.71
N THR A 325 -1.63 -21.53 -7.05
CA THR A 325 -2.71 -21.66 -6.08
C THR A 325 -2.95 -23.15 -5.83
N VAL A 326 -2.90 -23.56 -4.55
CA VAL A 326 -2.97 -24.94 -4.10
C VAL A 326 -4.06 -25.10 -3.05
N GLY A 327 -4.71 -26.26 -3.03
CA GLY A 327 -5.69 -26.66 -2.03
C GLY A 327 -5.16 -27.75 -1.10
N LEU A 328 -6.03 -28.22 -0.22
CA LEU A 328 -5.73 -29.36 0.68
C LEU A 328 -5.26 -30.58 -0.11
N LYS A 329 -4.32 -31.33 0.45
CA LYS A 329 -3.73 -32.54 -0.11
C LYS A 329 -2.86 -32.32 -1.38
N PHE A 330 -2.57 -31.07 -1.75
CA PHE A 330 -1.63 -30.79 -2.83
C PHE A 330 -0.23 -31.30 -2.43
N ASN A 331 0.40 -32.08 -3.28
CA ASN A 331 1.71 -32.68 -3.04
C ASN A 331 2.80 -31.96 -3.85
N LEU A 332 3.69 -31.21 -3.21
CA LEU A 332 4.75 -30.47 -3.90
C LEU A 332 5.70 -31.39 -4.66
N TYR A 333 5.99 -32.58 -4.13
CA TYR A 333 6.88 -33.53 -4.80
C TYR A 333 6.40 -33.87 -6.21
N ASP A 334 5.11 -34.19 -6.37
CA ASP A 334 4.54 -34.57 -7.66
C ASP A 334 4.57 -33.44 -8.68
N TYR A 335 4.34 -32.20 -8.22
CA TYR A 335 4.25 -31.01 -9.06
C TYR A 335 5.58 -30.29 -9.29
N SER A 336 6.61 -30.56 -8.49
CA SER A 336 7.95 -30.03 -8.66
C SER A 336 8.77 -30.72 -9.76
N GLY A 337 8.24 -31.79 -10.35
CA GLY A 337 9.01 -32.70 -11.22
C GLY A 337 9.88 -33.65 -10.43
N ASN A 338 9.37 -34.11 -9.29
CA ASN A 338 9.95 -35.05 -8.36
C ASN A 338 11.30 -34.61 -7.78
N LEU A 339 11.36 -33.40 -7.32
CA LEU A 339 12.52 -32.89 -6.60
C LEU A 339 12.61 -33.53 -5.21
N ASP A 340 13.74 -34.12 -4.88
CA ASP A 340 13.96 -34.85 -3.62
C ASP A 340 13.74 -33.99 -2.38
N GLU A 341 13.94 -32.67 -2.48
CA GLU A 341 13.74 -31.68 -1.41
C GLU A 341 12.27 -31.62 -0.92
N TYR A 342 11.30 -32.04 -1.74
CA TYR A 342 9.86 -32.05 -1.38
C TYR A 342 9.33 -33.47 -1.09
N LYS A 343 10.20 -34.48 -1.07
CA LYS A 343 9.78 -35.88 -0.91
C LYS A 343 9.21 -36.17 0.48
N ASP A 344 9.79 -35.52 1.49
CA ASP A 344 9.48 -35.83 2.89
C ASP A 344 8.31 -34.96 3.41
N GLY A 345 7.08 -35.36 2.96
CA GLY A 345 5.84 -34.87 3.57
C GLY A 345 5.44 -33.43 3.20
N TYR A 346 5.96 -32.85 2.12
CA TYR A 346 5.47 -31.57 1.59
C TYR A 346 4.11 -31.72 0.88
N VAL A 347 3.16 -32.26 1.62
CA VAL A 347 1.75 -32.38 1.22
C VAL A 347 0.93 -31.44 2.08
N VAL A 348 0.11 -30.62 1.48
CA VAL A 348 -0.73 -29.66 2.19
C VAL A 348 -1.70 -30.38 3.11
N LYS A 349 -1.52 -30.19 4.40
CA LYS A 349 -2.35 -30.78 5.48
C LYS A 349 -3.48 -29.87 5.87
N GLU A 350 -3.19 -28.56 6.03
CA GLU A 350 -4.14 -27.55 6.52
C GLU A 350 -3.87 -26.22 5.83
N ILE A 351 -4.94 -25.49 5.53
CA ILE A 351 -4.91 -24.08 5.10
C ILE A 351 -5.91 -23.34 6.00
N ASP A 352 -5.40 -22.44 6.84
CA ASP A 352 -6.24 -21.66 7.76
C ASP A 352 -6.25 -20.17 7.34
N GLY A 353 -7.44 -19.72 6.93
CA GLY A 353 -7.66 -18.33 6.54
C GLY A 353 -7.76 -17.35 7.71
N ARG A 354 -7.98 -17.83 8.96
CA ARG A 354 -8.08 -16.97 10.16
C ARG A 354 -6.70 -16.45 10.55
N ASP A 355 -5.71 -17.36 10.51
CA ASP A 355 -4.33 -17.07 10.90
C ASP A 355 -3.43 -16.82 9.70
N ASN A 356 -3.95 -16.93 8.47
CA ASN A 356 -3.20 -16.80 7.21
C ASN A 356 -2.00 -17.76 7.12
N HIS A 357 -2.20 -19.04 7.42
CA HIS A 357 -1.13 -20.03 7.35
C HIS A 357 -1.47 -21.27 6.54
N ILE A 358 -0.43 -21.92 6.06
CA ILE A 358 -0.45 -23.27 5.49
C ILE A 358 0.39 -24.21 6.36
N GLU A 359 -0.07 -25.44 6.57
CA GLU A 359 0.70 -26.49 7.25
C GLU A 359 0.84 -27.70 6.35
N PHE A 360 2.05 -28.25 6.28
CA PHE A 360 2.36 -29.47 5.54
C PHE A 360 2.41 -30.70 6.48
N LEU A 361 2.29 -31.92 5.91
CA LEU A 361 2.34 -33.15 6.71
C LEU A 361 3.68 -33.36 7.44
N ASN A 362 4.76 -32.79 6.95
CA ASN A 362 6.07 -32.82 7.62
C ASN A 362 6.17 -31.86 8.82
N GLY A 363 5.11 -31.14 9.15
CA GLY A 363 5.06 -30.19 10.26
C GLY A 363 5.57 -28.79 9.94
N VAL A 364 6.01 -28.52 8.71
CA VAL A 364 6.34 -27.16 8.26
C VAL A 364 5.07 -26.34 8.22
N ARG A 365 5.07 -25.23 8.97
CA ARG A 365 3.98 -24.25 9.01
C ARG A 365 4.52 -22.91 8.54
N LEU A 366 3.85 -22.31 7.57
CA LEU A 366 4.20 -21.00 6.98
C LEU A 366 3.03 -20.06 7.10
N PHE A 367 3.26 -18.86 7.59
CA PHE A 367 2.33 -17.74 7.53
C PHE A 367 2.52 -16.96 6.23
N ALA A 368 1.51 -16.24 5.80
CA ALA A 368 1.61 -15.42 4.59
C ALA A 368 2.78 -14.42 4.72
N GLY A 369 3.75 -14.51 3.81
CA GLY A 369 5.02 -13.79 3.85
C GLY A 369 6.21 -14.61 4.36
N ASP A 370 5.99 -15.82 4.84
CA ASP A 370 7.07 -16.69 5.29
C ASP A 370 7.68 -17.46 4.13
N VAL A 371 9.00 -17.63 4.20
CA VAL A 371 9.80 -18.45 3.30
C VAL A 371 10.58 -19.49 4.08
N VAL A 372 10.65 -20.71 3.57
CA VAL A 372 11.46 -21.81 4.12
C VAL A 372 12.35 -22.40 3.03
N GLY A 373 13.43 -23.04 3.42
CA GLY A 373 14.40 -23.69 2.54
C GLY A 373 15.64 -22.85 2.30
N LYS A 374 16.44 -23.24 1.30
CA LYS A 374 17.68 -22.52 0.96
C LYS A 374 17.33 -21.19 0.30
N VAL A 375 17.33 -20.12 1.09
CA VAL A 375 17.07 -18.75 0.63
C VAL A 375 18.41 -18.02 0.60
N ASP A 376 18.84 -17.59 -0.58
CA ASP A 376 19.96 -16.67 -0.72
C ASP A 376 19.44 -15.22 -0.79
N GLU A 377 20.35 -14.25 -0.72
CA GLU A 377 19.98 -12.83 -0.75
C GLU A 377 19.24 -12.44 -2.03
N ASP A 378 19.65 -12.97 -3.18
CA ASP A 378 19.00 -12.66 -4.45
C ASP A 378 17.57 -13.19 -4.50
N GLN A 379 17.29 -14.32 -3.89
CA GLN A 379 15.92 -14.86 -3.76
C GLN A 379 15.05 -13.98 -2.87
N LEU A 380 15.58 -13.48 -1.76
CA LEU A 380 14.86 -12.55 -0.89
C LEU A 380 14.55 -11.25 -1.65
N ARG A 381 15.50 -10.72 -2.41
CA ARG A 381 15.28 -9.54 -3.27
C ARG A 381 14.21 -9.80 -4.33
N ARG A 382 14.22 -10.98 -4.92
CA ARG A 382 13.21 -11.40 -5.90
C ARG A 382 11.80 -11.43 -5.29
N ILE A 383 11.66 -11.98 -4.07
CA ILE A 383 10.38 -11.95 -3.33
C ILE A 383 9.94 -10.50 -3.04
N GLN A 384 10.85 -9.64 -2.60
CA GLN A 384 10.54 -8.22 -2.37
C GLN A 384 10.06 -7.51 -3.64
N ILE A 385 10.71 -7.76 -4.78
CA ILE A 385 10.31 -7.22 -6.08
C ILE A 385 8.92 -7.72 -6.45
N ARG A 386 8.68 -9.03 -6.33
CA ARG A 386 7.38 -9.65 -6.61
C ARG A 386 6.26 -9.05 -5.74
N GLU A 387 6.45 -8.97 -4.43
CA GLU A 387 5.47 -8.40 -3.49
C GLU A 387 5.19 -6.92 -3.76
N THR A 388 6.18 -6.18 -4.24
CA THR A 388 5.99 -4.78 -4.64
C THR A 388 5.14 -4.67 -5.88
N ILE A 389 5.37 -5.53 -6.89
CA ILE A 389 4.58 -5.57 -8.12
C ILE A 389 3.12 -5.95 -7.80
N LEU A 390 2.91 -7.00 -7.00
CA LEU A 390 1.57 -7.42 -6.58
C LEU A 390 0.83 -6.30 -5.85
N SER A 391 1.47 -5.66 -4.87
CA SER A 391 0.88 -4.55 -4.12
C SER A 391 0.58 -3.34 -5.01
N HIS A 392 1.43 -3.08 -6.00
CA HIS A 392 1.22 -2.02 -6.97
C HIS A 392 0.00 -2.28 -7.85
N LEU A 393 -0.06 -3.45 -8.50
CA LEU A 393 -1.15 -3.79 -9.40
C LEU A 393 -2.49 -3.88 -8.68
N GLU A 394 -2.50 -4.40 -7.45
CA GLU A 394 -3.67 -4.39 -6.58
C GLU A 394 -4.18 -2.96 -6.32
N ARG A 395 -3.26 -2.06 -5.92
CA ARG A 395 -3.60 -0.65 -5.64
C ARG A 395 -3.99 0.10 -6.90
N GLU A 396 -3.26 -0.09 -8.00
CA GLU A 396 -3.53 0.55 -9.28
C GLU A 396 -4.92 0.17 -9.80
N ARG A 397 -5.31 -1.09 -9.72
CA ARG A 397 -6.64 -1.56 -10.11
C ARG A 397 -7.75 -0.86 -9.33
N GLN A 398 -7.61 -0.74 -7.99
CA GLN A 398 -8.59 -0.04 -7.14
C GLN A 398 -8.72 1.44 -7.49
N LEU A 399 -7.62 2.08 -7.87
CA LEU A 399 -7.57 3.51 -8.14
C LEU A 399 -7.74 3.87 -9.63
N PHE A 400 -7.78 2.86 -10.51
CA PHE A 400 -7.84 3.05 -11.95
C PHE A 400 -9.03 3.91 -12.38
N HIS A 401 -10.25 3.57 -11.95
CA HIS A 401 -11.46 4.32 -12.29
C HIS A 401 -11.59 5.66 -11.53
N LYS A 402 -10.79 5.85 -10.46
CA LYS A 402 -10.73 7.13 -9.72
C LYS A 402 -9.79 8.16 -10.37
N GLY A 403 -9.16 7.82 -11.49
CA GLY A 403 -8.26 8.71 -12.21
C GLY A 403 -6.93 8.96 -11.50
N ILE A 404 -6.50 8.07 -10.62
CA ILE A 404 -5.26 8.19 -9.84
C ILE A 404 -4.21 7.24 -10.43
N LYS A 405 -3.05 7.76 -10.82
CA LYS A 405 -1.88 6.96 -11.22
C LYS A 405 -1.13 6.50 -9.99
N VAL A 406 -0.74 5.23 -9.97
CA VAL A 406 0.05 4.64 -8.89
C VAL A 406 1.53 4.59 -9.32
N LEU A 407 2.43 4.92 -8.39
CA LEU A 407 3.88 4.79 -8.55
C LEU A 407 4.45 3.94 -7.40
N SER A 408 5.43 3.11 -7.71
CA SER A 408 6.21 2.33 -6.75
C SER A 408 7.68 2.72 -6.80
N LEU A 409 8.32 2.80 -5.63
CA LEU A 409 9.69 3.24 -5.48
C LEU A 409 10.56 2.12 -4.89
N PHE A 410 11.60 1.73 -5.63
CA PHE A 410 12.64 0.82 -5.17
C PHE A 410 13.90 1.61 -4.79
N PHE A 411 14.39 1.43 -3.57
CA PHE A 411 15.68 1.93 -3.15
C PHE A 411 16.73 0.83 -3.24
N ILE A 412 17.79 1.05 -4.01
CA ILE A 412 18.89 0.13 -4.18
C ILE A 412 20.21 0.73 -3.70
N ASP A 413 21.19 -0.09 -3.39
CA ASP A 413 22.51 0.33 -2.91
C ASP A 413 23.56 0.40 -4.04
N GLU A 414 23.41 -0.40 -5.08
CA GLU A 414 24.35 -0.48 -6.19
C GLU A 414 23.63 -0.30 -7.53
N VAL A 415 24.06 0.66 -8.31
CA VAL A 415 23.45 1.00 -9.61
C VAL A 415 23.62 -0.14 -10.60
N ASP A 416 24.72 -0.88 -10.52
CA ASP A 416 25.05 -1.99 -11.42
C ASP A 416 24.03 -3.15 -11.28
N LYS A 417 23.39 -3.28 -10.13
CA LYS A 417 22.29 -4.25 -9.95
C LYS A 417 21.05 -3.92 -10.77
N TYR A 418 20.91 -2.65 -11.20
CA TYR A 418 19.82 -2.22 -12.06
C TYR A 418 20.23 -2.06 -13.51
N LYS A 419 21.39 -1.42 -13.80
CA LYS A 419 21.87 -1.14 -15.15
C LYS A 419 23.38 -1.28 -15.23
N CYS A 420 23.83 -2.11 -16.14
CA CYS A 420 25.24 -2.35 -16.44
C CYS A 420 25.60 -1.79 -17.81
N TYR A 421 26.91 -1.65 -18.09
CA TYR A 421 27.44 -1.21 -19.37
C TYR A 421 28.54 -2.19 -19.84
N ASP A 422 28.49 -2.57 -21.11
CA ASP A 422 29.52 -3.43 -21.71
C ASP A 422 30.82 -2.65 -22.02
N ALA A 423 31.83 -3.34 -22.55
CA ALA A 423 33.11 -2.72 -22.93
C ALA A 423 32.95 -1.65 -24.03
N ALA A 424 31.90 -1.69 -24.82
CA ALA A 424 31.55 -0.71 -25.86
C ALA A 424 30.69 0.44 -25.30
N GLY A 425 30.31 0.40 -24.01
CA GLY A 425 29.47 1.39 -23.37
C GLY A 425 27.98 1.22 -23.68
N GLN A 426 27.56 0.05 -24.20
CA GLN A 426 26.14 -0.22 -24.44
C GLN A 426 25.48 -0.64 -23.14
N PRO A 427 24.29 -0.11 -22.81
CA PRO A 427 23.58 -0.44 -21.59
C PRO A 427 22.88 -1.82 -21.70
N TYR A 428 22.91 -2.61 -20.62
CA TYR A 428 22.12 -3.82 -20.45
C TYR A 428 21.57 -3.90 -19.02
N ASN A 429 20.54 -4.72 -18.81
CA ASN A 429 19.90 -4.82 -17.50
C ASN A 429 20.82 -5.47 -16.48
N GLY A 430 20.82 -4.94 -15.25
CA GLY A 430 21.39 -5.61 -14.11
C GLY A 430 20.36 -6.59 -13.50
N ILE A 431 20.79 -7.37 -12.52
CA ILE A 431 20.03 -8.49 -11.95
C ILE A 431 18.65 -8.08 -11.40
N TYR A 432 18.51 -6.89 -10.81
CA TYR A 432 17.22 -6.42 -10.28
C TYR A 432 16.23 -6.02 -11.38
N ALA A 433 16.72 -5.46 -12.47
CA ALA A 433 15.88 -5.15 -13.62
C ALA A 433 15.40 -6.43 -14.31
N GLU A 434 16.28 -7.44 -14.45
CA GLU A 434 15.92 -8.75 -15.00
C GLU A 434 14.90 -9.48 -14.11
N MET A 435 15.12 -9.50 -12.79
CA MET A 435 14.15 -10.07 -11.84
C MET A 435 12.80 -9.37 -11.94
N PHE A 436 12.81 -8.03 -12.02
CA PHE A 436 11.59 -7.24 -12.12
C PHE A 436 10.80 -7.57 -13.39
N GLU A 437 11.43 -7.59 -14.55
CA GLU A 437 10.77 -7.89 -15.83
C GLU A 437 10.16 -9.29 -15.82
N GLN A 438 10.90 -10.29 -15.31
CA GLN A 438 10.42 -11.68 -15.21
C GLN A 438 9.22 -11.82 -14.27
N GLU A 439 9.28 -11.23 -13.07
CA GLU A 439 8.18 -11.30 -12.11
C GLU A 439 6.95 -10.52 -12.59
N TYR A 440 7.17 -9.38 -13.25
CA TYR A 440 6.10 -8.59 -13.83
C TYR A 440 5.34 -9.34 -14.93
N GLU A 441 6.06 -9.97 -15.85
CA GLU A 441 5.46 -10.78 -16.92
C GLU A 441 4.68 -11.98 -16.36
N ASP A 442 5.24 -12.68 -15.35
CA ASP A 442 4.56 -13.81 -14.70
C ASP A 442 3.24 -13.36 -14.03
N ILE A 443 3.27 -12.30 -13.24
CA ILE A 443 2.10 -11.79 -12.52
C ILE A 443 1.03 -11.29 -13.48
N VAL A 444 1.40 -10.47 -14.48
CA VAL A 444 0.45 -9.93 -15.46
C VAL A 444 -0.13 -11.04 -16.33
N GLY A 445 0.68 -12.06 -16.68
CA GLY A 445 0.21 -13.26 -17.38
C GLY A 445 -0.84 -14.02 -16.58
N GLN A 446 -0.64 -14.21 -15.28
CA GLN A 446 -1.60 -14.87 -14.39
C GLN A 446 -2.89 -14.05 -14.21
N MET A 447 -2.78 -12.74 -14.07
CA MET A 447 -3.95 -11.84 -13.98
C MET A 447 -4.82 -11.91 -15.23
N GLN A 448 -4.22 -11.96 -16.41
CA GLN A 448 -4.94 -12.06 -17.68
C GLN A 448 -5.76 -13.37 -17.79
N LEU A 449 -5.22 -14.47 -17.27
CA LEU A 449 -5.90 -15.77 -17.26
C LEU A 449 -7.09 -15.81 -16.29
N SER A 450 -7.00 -15.07 -15.17
CA SER A 450 -8.00 -15.11 -14.09
C SER A 450 -9.12 -14.08 -14.22
N LEU A 451 -8.86 -12.91 -14.84
CA LEU A 451 -9.77 -11.74 -14.82
C LEU A 451 -10.50 -11.47 -16.15
N GLY A 452 -10.10 -12.13 -17.24
CA GLY A 452 -10.66 -11.80 -18.56
C GLY A 452 -10.14 -10.46 -19.11
N GLU A 453 -10.84 -9.89 -20.11
CA GLU A 453 -10.47 -8.59 -20.70
C GLU A 453 -11.36 -7.46 -20.18
N ASP A 454 -10.88 -6.71 -19.17
CA ASP A 454 -11.43 -5.43 -18.74
C ASP A 454 -10.56 -4.24 -19.20
N ASP A 455 -11.00 -3.02 -18.95
CA ASP A 455 -10.28 -1.80 -19.34
C ASP A 455 -8.89 -1.72 -18.67
N TYR A 456 -8.79 -2.23 -17.44
CA TYR A 456 -7.53 -2.26 -16.71
C TYR A 456 -6.55 -3.26 -17.32
N ILE A 457 -7.00 -4.46 -17.69
CA ILE A 457 -6.16 -5.46 -18.36
C ILE A 457 -5.71 -4.95 -19.74
N ARG A 458 -6.58 -4.25 -20.48
CA ARG A 458 -6.18 -3.58 -21.74
C ARG A 458 -5.12 -2.52 -21.53
N TYR A 459 -5.23 -1.75 -20.44
CA TYR A 459 -4.22 -0.77 -20.05
C TYR A 459 -2.88 -1.44 -19.73
N LEU A 460 -2.87 -2.55 -18.97
CA LEU A 460 -1.64 -3.29 -18.65
C LEU A 460 -0.97 -3.86 -19.90
N LYS A 461 -1.75 -4.42 -20.84
CA LYS A 461 -1.23 -4.96 -22.10
C LYS A 461 -0.60 -3.91 -23.02
N ALA A 462 -0.99 -2.65 -22.90
CA ALA A 462 -0.45 -1.56 -23.71
C ALA A 462 0.99 -1.15 -23.33
N ILE A 463 1.53 -1.68 -22.23
CA ILE A 463 2.85 -1.31 -21.71
C ILE A 463 3.69 -2.58 -21.57
N SER A 464 4.89 -2.62 -22.17
CA SER A 464 5.82 -3.74 -22.00
C SER A 464 6.42 -3.74 -20.58
N ALA A 465 6.87 -4.91 -20.10
CA ALA A 465 7.57 -4.99 -18.81
C ALA A 465 8.77 -4.02 -18.77
N HIS A 466 9.53 -3.94 -19.86
CA HIS A 466 10.68 -3.06 -19.99
C HIS A 466 10.35 -1.57 -19.88
N ASP A 467 9.23 -1.12 -20.44
CA ASP A 467 8.84 0.30 -20.45
C ASP A 467 8.17 0.75 -19.15
N THR A 468 7.74 -0.20 -18.33
CA THR A 468 6.99 0.09 -17.09
C THR A 468 7.88 0.55 -15.94
N HIS A 469 9.21 0.39 -16.05
CA HIS A 469 10.16 0.81 -15.01
C HIS A 469 11.27 1.72 -15.55
N ALA A 470 11.81 2.57 -14.67
CA ALA A 470 12.92 3.46 -15.00
C ALA A 470 13.86 3.62 -13.81
N GLY A 471 15.15 3.83 -14.11
CA GLY A 471 16.17 4.16 -13.12
C GLY A 471 16.44 5.66 -13.05
N TYR A 472 16.50 6.19 -11.83
CA TYR A 472 16.84 7.59 -11.56
C TYR A 472 18.11 7.66 -10.72
N PHE A 473 19.24 7.73 -11.41
CA PHE A 473 20.59 7.72 -10.84
C PHE A 473 21.42 8.88 -11.33
N SER A 474 22.53 9.16 -10.65
CA SER A 474 23.53 10.10 -11.15
C SER A 474 24.16 9.57 -12.42
N VAL A 475 24.49 10.46 -13.33
CA VAL A 475 25.15 10.12 -14.60
C VAL A 475 26.55 10.70 -14.65
N ASP A 476 27.49 9.98 -15.26
CA ASP A 476 28.82 10.48 -15.57
C ASP A 476 28.82 11.43 -16.80
N LYS A 477 29.99 11.92 -17.19
CA LYS A 477 30.12 12.78 -18.37
C LYS A 477 29.77 12.09 -19.68
N LYS A 478 29.68 10.77 -19.69
CA LYS A 478 29.30 9.96 -20.87
C LYS A 478 27.81 9.61 -20.87
N GLY A 479 27.08 9.99 -19.80
CA GLY A 479 25.66 9.66 -19.62
C GLY A 479 25.40 8.29 -18.99
N HIS A 480 26.43 7.60 -18.50
CA HIS A 480 26.25 6.32 -17.81
C HIS A 480 25.82 6.54 -16.36
N PHE A 481 24.94 5.71 -15.87
CA PHE A 481 24.57 5.66 -14.45
C PHE A 481 25.76 5.23 -13.60
N VAL A 482 25.98 5.89 -12.48
CA VAL A 482 27.13 5.64 -11.59
C VAL A 482 26.71 5.56 -10.13
N ASN A 483 27.42 4.68 -9.40
CA ASN A 483 27.35 4.64 -7.94
C ASN A 483 27.93 5.93 -7.36
N GLN A 484 27.27 6.46 -6.32
CA GLN A 484 27.86 7.53 -5.54
C GLN A 484 28.63 6.93 -4.36
N VAL A 485 29.93 7.20 -4.30
CA VAL A 485 30.75 6.87 -3.16
C VAL A 485 30.59 7.96 -2.10
N ALA A 486 30.00 7.62 -0.97
CA ALA A 486 29.99 8.47 0.22
C ALA A 486 31.45 8.59 0.73
N GLY A 487 32.03 9.78 0.62
CA GLY A 487 33.33 10.07 1.27
C GLY A 487 34.48 10.58 0.42
N ASP A 488 34.37 10.72 -0.88
CA ASP A 488 35.45 11.25 -1.72
C ASP A 488 35.28 12.74 -2.01
N ASP A 489 35.49 13.57 -0.99
CA ASP A 489 35.33 15.04 -1.01
C ASP A 489 36.44 15.81 -1.75
N LYS A 490 37.29 15.13 -2.54
CA LYS A 490 38.51 15.79 -3.01
C LYS A 490 38.53 16.26 -4.47
N ARG A 491 37.50 16.01 -5.30
CA ARG A 491 37.49 16.56 -6.69
C ARG A 491 36.06 16.85 -7.13
N GLY A 492 35.72 18.12 -7.22
CA GLY A 492 34.65 18.78 -7.99
C GLY A 492 33.57 17.93 -8.69
N LYS A 493 32.61 17.37 -7.95
CA LYS A 493 31.51 16.55 -8.51
C LYS A 493 30.16 17.29 -8.50
N THR A 494 30.14 18.56 -8.88
CA THR A 494 28.92 19.37 -8.84
C THR A 494 28.00 19.26 -10.05
N SER A 495 28.48 18.72 -11.21
CA SER A 495 27.67 18.70 -12.44
C SER A 495 26.81 17.44 -12.63
N ASN A 496 27.23 16.30 -12.10
CA ASN A 496 26.54 15.03 -12.37
C ASN A 496 25.29 14.84 -11.49
N ASP A 497 25.22 15.54 -10.39
CA ASP A 497 24.10 15.48 -9.45
C ASP A 497 22.85 16.23 -9.93
N ILE A 498 23.06 17.27 -10.71
CA ILE A 498 22.00 18.11 -11.25
C ILE A 498 21.17 17.35 -12.29
N SER A 499 21.81 16.49 -13.10
CA SER A 499 21.13 15.81 -14.22
C SER A 499 20.11 14.74 -13.78
N ALA A 500 20.42 13.93 -12.76
CA ALA A 500 19.47 12.93 -12.25
C ALA A 500 18.29 13.59 -11.52
N TYR A 501 18.59 14.65 -10.77
CA TYR A 501 17.60 15.44 -10.09
C TYR A 501 16.68 16.19 -11.07
N ASP A 502 17.24 16.81 -12.09
CA ASP A 502 16.49 17.46 -13.17
C ASP A 502 15.51 16.50 -13.84
N LEU A 503 15.91 15.25 -14.04
CA LEU A 503 15.05 14.24 -14.65
C LEU A 503 13.82 13.92 -13.75
N ILE A 504 14.03 13.74 -12.46
CA ILE A 504 12.97 13.50 -11.48
C ILE A 504 12.03 14.70 -11.39
N MET A 505 12.59 15.91 -11.30
CA MET A 505 11.81 17.11 -11.04
C MET A 505 11.15 17.69 -12.28
N LYS A 506 11.82 17.68 -13.43
CA LYS A 506 11.25 18.11 -14.72
C LYS A 506 10.14 17.18 -15.18
N ASN A 507 10.23 15.88 -14.87
CA ASN A 507 9.24 14.88 -15.28
C ASN A 507 8.20 14.58 -14.21
N LYS A 508 8.16 15.29 -13.08
CA LYS A 508 7.22 15.05 -11.98
C LYS A 508 5.76 15.05 -12.46
N GLU A 509 5.38 16.02 -13.26
CA GLU A 509 4.02 16.11 -13.82
C GLU A 509 3.77 15.04 -14.89
N LEU A 510 4.80 14.69 -15.67
CA LEU A 510 4.71 13.62 -16.66
C LEU A 510 4.49 12.27 -15.98
N LEU A 511 5.18 12.00 -14.85
CA LEU A 511 5.01 10.76 -14.09
C LEU A 511 3.59 10.60 -13.52
N LEU A 512 2.83 11.68 -13.41
CA LEU A 512 1.43 11.65 -12.98
C LEU A 512 0.44 11.46 -14.15
N ASP A 513 0.91 11.53 -15.40
CA ASP A 513 0.08 11.31 -16.58
C ASP A 513 -0.28 9.82 -16.70
N ARG A 514 -1.55 9.51 -16.99
CA ARG A 514 -2.07 8.15 -17.09
C ARG A 514 -2.03 7.58 -18.50
N ASP A 515 -1.74 8.39 -19.50
CA ASP A 515 -1.63 7.89 -20.89
C ASP A 515 -0.41 6.97 -21.01
N PRO A 516 -0.60 5.65 -21.29
CA PRO A 516 0.49 4.70 -21.37
C PRO A 516 1.51 5.01 -22.49
N LYS A 517 1.10 5.74 -23.52
CA LYS A 517 2.00 6.16 -24.62
C LYS A 517 2.89 7.32 -24.22
N ARG A 518 2.43 8.19 -23.32
CA ARG A 518 3.17 9.38 -22.87
C ARG A 518 3.97 9.13 -21.61
N SER A 519 3.45 8.31 -20.72
CA SER A 519 4.05 8.03 -19.42
C SER A 519 3.84 6.57 -19.00
N PRO A 520 4.56 5.61 -19.62
CA PRO A 520 4.47 4.20 -19.32
C PRO A 520 5.04 3.85 -17.93
N VAL A 521 5.97 4.65 -17.42
CA VAL A 521 6.70 4.38 -16.17
C VAL A 521 5.77 4.41 -14.97
N ARG A 522 5.81 3.34 -14.18
CA ARG A 522 5.06 3.14 -12.94
C ARG A 522 5.95 2.70 -11.79
N PHE A 523 7.08 2.06 -12.09
CA PHE A 523 8.07 1.60 -11.11
C PHE A 523 9.37 2.35 -11.28
N ILE A 524 9.96 2.77 -10.17
CA ILE A 524 11.10 3.65 -10.18
C ILE A 524 12.19 3.07 -9.29
N PHE A 525 13.38 2.89 -9.85
CA PHE A 525 14.57 2.49 -9.12
C PHE A 525 15.44 3.71 -8.82
N SER A 526 15.85 3.89 -7.57
CA SER A 526 16.65 5.02 -7.12
C SER A 526 17.73 4.59 -6.12
N HIS A 527 18.83 5.32 -6.04
CA HIS A 527 19.91 5.00 -5.12
C HIS A 527 19.56 5.39 -3.68
N SER A 528 19.78 4.46 -2.73
CA SER A 528 19.43 4.65 -1.32
C SER A 528 20.24 5.74 -0.62
N ALA A 529 21.46 6.06 -1.10
CA ALA A 529 22.31 7.09 -0.49
C ALA A 529 21.79 8.52 -0.70
N ARG A 530 20.89 8.74 -1.70
CA ARG A 530 20.26 10.03 -1.95
C ARG A 530 18.76 9.97 -1.69
N ARG A 531 18.43 9.92 -0.43
CA ARG A 531 17.08 9.88 0.07
C ARG A 531 16.38 11.24 0.03
N GLU A 532 17.10 12.29 -0.28
CA GLU A 532 16.61 13.66 -0.25
C GLU A 532 16.15 14.12 -1.65
N GLY A 533 15.03 14.82 -1.72
CA GLY A 533 14.48 15.43 -2.95
C GLY A 533 13.36 14.65 -3.65
N TRP A 534 13.16 13.37 -3.42
CA TRP A 534 12.02 12.62 -3.98
C TRP A 534 10.74 12.94 -3.19
N ASP A 535 9.72 13.50 -3.85
CA ASP A 535 8.51 14.00 -3.18
C ASP A 535 7.21 13.85 -4.00
N ASN A 536 7.16 12.85 -4.91
CA ASN A 536 5.97 12.64 -5.73
C ASN A 536 4.78 12.17 -4.87
N PRO A 537 3.60 12.82 -4.94
CA PRO A 537 2.43 12.49 -4.10
C PRO A 537 1.83 11.11 -4.42
N ASN A 538 2.04 10.59 -5.62
CA ASN A 538 1.43 9.34 -6.06
C ASN A 538 2.31 8.11 -5.84
N VAL A 539 3.32 8.19 -4.97
CA VAL A 539 4.04 7.01 -4.47
C VAL A 539 3.15 6.29 -3.45
N PHE A 540 2.81 5.02 -3.74
CA PHE A 540 1.97 4.17 -2.90
C PHE A 540 2.69 2.94 -2.37
N GLN A 541 3.81 2.54 -2.98
CA GLN A 541 4.65 1.44 -2.50
C GLN A 541 6.10 1.91 -2.39
N ILE A 542 6.75 1.47 -1.32
CA ILE A 542 8.19 1.64 -1.11
C ILE A 542 8.79 0.29 -0.77
N CYS A 543 9.86 -0.06 -1.47
CA CYS A 543 10.64 -1.26 -1.23
C CYS A 543 12.14 -0.91 -1.17
N THR A 544 12.83 -1.39 -0.13
CA THR A 544 14.28 -1.17 0.01
C THR A 544 15.02 -2.48 -0.23
N LEU A 545 15.70 -2.56 -1.38
CA LEU A 545 16.54 -3.69 -1.79
C LEU A 545 17.99 -3.44 -1.34
N LYS A 546 18.28 -3.67 -0.06
CA LYS A 546 19.54 -3.29 0.56
C LYS A 546 20.03 -4.35 1.52
N GLN A 547 21.37 -4.54 1.60
CA GLN A 547 21.97 -5.29 2.70
C GLN A 547 21.84 -4.49 3.99
N SER A 548 21.23 -5.10 5.01
CA SER A 548 20.87 -4.45 6.27
C SER A 548 22.04 -4.39 7.25
N SER A 549 23.06 -3.64 6.98
CA SER A 549 24.12 -3.36 8.00
C SER A 549 24.12 -1.94 8.54
N SER A 550 23.31 -1.02 8.01
CA SER A 550 23.14 0.33 8.54
C SER A 550 21.73 0.53 9.03
N GLU A 551 21.57 0.91 10.29
CA GLU A 551 20.33 1.43 10.84
C GLU A 551 19.88 2.63 9.99
N VAL A 552 19.08 2.33 9.01
CA VAL A 552 18.43 3.35 8.21
C VAL A 552 17.22 3.80 9.02
N ARG A 553 17.11 5.08 9.24
CA ARG A 553 15.94 5.63 9.91
C ARG A 553 14.70 5.34 9.07
N LYS A 554 13.91 4.38 9.51
CA LYS A 554 12.68 3.90 8.84
C LYS A 554 11.71 5.04 8.55
N ARG A 555 11.62 6.00 9.48
CA ARG A 555 10.79 7.19 9.32
C ARG A 555 11.17 8.03 8.09
N GLN A 556 12.46 8.15 7.78
CA GLN A 556 12.91 8.93 6.61
C GLN A 556 12.57 8.24 5.28
N GLU A 557 12.62 6.91 5.23
CA GLU A 557 12.23 6.16 4.04
C GLU A 557 10.73 6.26 3.79
N VAL A 558 9.94 6.00 4.82
CA VAL A 558 8.47 6.07 4.78
C VAL A 558 7.99 7.49 4.45
N GLY A 559 8.65 8.51 5.02
CA GLY A 559 8.30 9.92 4.84
C GLY A 559 8.17 10.39 3.38
N ARG A 560 8.86 9.72 2.45
CA ARG A 560 8.80 10.04 1.02
C ARG A 560 7.50 9.69 0.33
N GLY A 561 6.77 8.71 0.86
CA GLY A 561 5.48 8.28 0.34
C GLY A 561 4.27 8.87 1.08
N LEU A 562 4.46 9.64 2.15
CA LEU A 562 3.37 10.08 3.03
C LEU A 562 2.42 11.12 2.43
N ARG A 563 2.81 11.83 1.38
CA ARG A 563 1.95 12.85 0.76
C ARG A 563 0.65 12.26 0.26
N LEU A 564 -0.47 12.95 0.52
CA LEU A 564 -1.75 12.58 -0.08
C LEU A 564 -1.67 12.66 -1.61
N CYS A 565 -2.24 11.67 -2.29
CA CYS A 565 -2.19 11.57 -3.74
C CYS A 565 -2.99 12.66 -4.45
N VAL A 566 -2.73 12.80 -5.75
CA VAL A 566 -3.50 13.67 -6.64
C VAL A 566 -4.12 12.84 -7.77
N ASN A 567 -5.28 13.27 -8.25
CA ASN A 567 -5.93 12.68 -9.40
C ASN A 567 -5.35 13.25 -10.73
N GLN A 568 -5.86 12.75 -11.86
CA GLN A 568 -5.47 13.20 -13.21
C GLN A 568 -5.71 14.69 -13.49
N ASN A 569 -6.53 15.38 -12.69
CA ASN A 569 -6.80 16.81 -12.80
C ASN A 569 -5.84 17.66 -11.95
N GLY A 570 -4.90 17.03 -11.23
CA GLY A 570 -3.99 17.70 -10.31
C GLY A 570 -4.61 18.06 -8.96
N GLU A 571 -5.79 17.54 -8.67
CA GLU A 571 -6.52 17.81 -7.42
C GLU A 571 -6.03 16.87 -6.31
N ARG A 572 -5.73 17.43 -5.14
CA ARG A 572 -5.32 16.65 -3.96
C ARG A 572 -6.51 15.90 -3.37
N MET A 573 -6.33 14.61 -3.15
CA MET A 573 -7.33 13.70 -2.60
C MET A 573 -7.32 13.75 -1.07
N ASP A 574 -7.74 14.88 -0.53
CA ASP A 574 -7.82 15.15 0.91
C ASP A 574 -9.25 14.96 1.46
N ALA A 575 -9.47 15.30 2.75
CA ALA A 575 -10.76 15.16 3.42
C ALA A 575 -11.88 16.01 2.78
N ASN A 576 -11.55 17.11 2.11
CA ASN A 576 -12.56 17.92 1.41
C ASN A 576 -13.12 17.21 0.17
N VAL A 577 -12.33 16.29 -0.44
CA VAL A 577 -12.72 15.53 -1.62
C VAL A 577 -13.26 14.15 -1.24
N LEU A 578 -12.63 13.49 -0.27
CA LEU A 578 -12.89 12.09 0.08
C LEU A 578 -13.67 11.91 1.40
N GLY A 579 -13.87 12.95 2.19
CA GLY A 579 -14.51 12.84 3.50
C GLY A 579 -13.77 11.85 4.40
N ASN A 580 -14.47 10.81 4.85
CA ASN A 580 -13.90 9.76 5.70
C ASN A 580 -13.00 8.76 4.96
N ASP A 581 -13.05 8.70 3.63
CA ASP A 581 -12.31 7.72 2.82
C ASP A 581 -10.86 8.10 2.54
N VAL A 582 -10.33 9.16 3.15
CA VAL A 582 -8.93 9.58 2.94
C VAL A 582 -7.96 8.43 3.14
N HIS A 583 -8.05 7.69 4.25
CA HIS A 583 -7.14 6.60 4.59
C HIS A 583 -7.47 5.27 3.88
N ASN A 584 -8.62 5.17 3.21
CA ASN A 584 -8.94 4.04 2.33
C ASN A 584 -8.27 4.21 0.94
N ILE A 585 -8.16 5.46 0.48
CA ILE A 585 -7.53 5.81 -0.79
C ILE A 585 -6.03 6.06 -0.63
N ASN A 586 -5.64 6.78 0.40
CA ASN A 586 -4.26 7.18 0.65
C ASN A 586 -3.57 6.18 1.58
N ILE A 587 -3.13 5.05 1.02
CA ILE A 587 -2.36 4.01 1.73
C ILE A 587 -0.96 3.94 1.14
N LEU A 588 0.05 3.98 1.99
CA LEU A 588 1.43 3.72 1.65
C LEU A 588 1.81 2.31 2.12
N THR A 589 2.13 1.42 1.20
CA THR A 589 2.59 0.07 1.50
C THR A 589 4.10 0.02 1.51
N VAL A 590 4.69 -0.42 2.61
CA VAL A 590 6.13 -0.64 2.76
C VAL A 590 6.42 -2.13 2.68
N ILE A 591 7.27 -2.55 1.74
CA ILE A 591 7.72 -3.93 1.59
C ILE A 591 9.06 -4.05 2.32
N ALA A 592 9.05 -4.71 3.49
CA ALA A 592 10.18 -4.86 4.35
C ALA A 592 10.89 -6.22 4.14
N SER A 593 12.23 -6.24 4.25
CA SER A 593 13.04 -7.46 4.26
C SER A 593 13.11 -8.14 5.63
N GLU A 594 12.31 -7.69 6.56
CA GLU A 594 12.20 -8.19 7.93
C GLU A 594 10.73 -8.44 8.28
N SER A 595 10.47 -9.12 9.38
CA SER A 595 9.11 -9.37 9.84
C SER A 595 8.36 -8.06 10.10
N TYR A 596 7.04 -8.12 9.97
CA TYR A 596 6.18 -6.99 10.33
C TYR A 596 6.46 -6.46 11.74
N ASP A 597 6.59 -7.36 12.73
CA ASP A 597 6.79 -6.98 14.14
C ASP A 597 8.13 -6.24 14.35
N SER A 598 9.19 -6.71 13.69
CA SER A 598 10.50 -6.06 13.74
C SER A 598 10.45 -4.66 13.12
N PHE A 599 9.85 -4.54 11.94
CA PHE A 599 9.70 -3.25 11.26
C PHE A 599 8.83 -2.27 12.06
N ALA A 600 7.66 -2.74 12.52
CA ALA A 600 6.72 -1.93 13.28
C ALA A 600 7.34 -1.42 14.59
N LYS A 601 8.01 -2.30 15.34
CA LYS A 601 8.72 -1.93 16.57
C LYS A 601 9.82 -0.89 16.33
N GLY A 602 10.61 -1.06 15.28
CA GLY A 602 11.63 -0.09 14.90
C GLY A 602 11.04 1.28 14.52
N LEU A 603 10.00 1.30 13.70
CA LEU A 603 9.32 2.55 13.32
C LEU A 603 8.65 3.23 14.52
N GLN A 604 7.99 2.46 15.40
CA GLN A 604 7.39 2.99 16.64
C GLN A 604 8.44 3.61 17.56
N SER A 605 9.59 2.98 17.73
CA SER A 605 10.68 3.53 18.55
C SER A 605 11.12 4.89 18.02
N GLU A 606 11.34 5.04 16.71
CA GLU A 606 11.70 6.32 16.08
C GLU A 606 10.60 7.39 16.23
N LEU A 607 9.33 6.97 16.11
CA LEU A 607 8.19 7.88 16.28
C LEU A 607 8.02 8.30 17.73
N ALA A 608 8.16 7.37 18.69
CA ALA A 608 8.09 7.65 20.12
C ALA A 608 9.20 8.63 20.59
N GLU A 609 10.40 8.52 20.02
CA GLU A 609 11.47 9.50 20.24
C GLU A 609 11.09 10.89 19.73
N ALA A 610 10.48 10.96 18.56
CA ALA A 610 10.09 12.22 17.95
C ALA A 610 8.97 12.93 18.73
N VAL A 611 8.07 12.17 19.36
CA VAL A 611 6.94 12.71 20.15
C VAL A 611 7.17 12.62 21.66
N ALA A 612 8.42 12.50 22.11
CA ALA A 612 8.79 12.29 23.52
C ALA A 612 8.25 13.39 24.47
N ASN A 613 8.02 14.59 23.96
CA ASN A 613 7.50 15.74 24.71
C ASN A 613 5.96 15.77 24.81
N ARG A 614 5.25 14.78 24.27
CA ARG A 614 3.79 14.72 24.40
C ARG A 614 3.35 14.12 25.74
N PRO A 615 2.19 14.56 26.28
CA PRO A 615 1.59 13.91 27.43
C PRO A 615 1.37 12.42 27.16
N ARG A 616 1.63 11.58 28.14
CA ARG A 616 1.43 10.11 28.02
C ARG A 616 0.17 9.61 28.71
N LYS A 617 -0.51 10.51 29.44
CA LYS A 617 -1.72 10.20 30.20
C LYS A 617 -2.68 11.37 30.13
N VAL A 618 -3.95 11.04 30.16
CA VAL A 618 -5.03 11.99 30.38
C VAL A 618 -5.26 12.05 31.88
N ASP A 619 -5.04 13.24 32.45
CA ASP A 619 -5.44 13.59 33.81
C ASP A 619 -5.84 15.08 33.85
N ALA A 620 -6.31 15.58 35.01
CA ALA A 620 -6.74 16.97 35.10
C ALA A 620 -5.63 17.97 34.74
N THR A 621 -4.35 17.62 34.95
CA THR A 621 -3.22 18.52 34.63
C THR A 621 -3.02 18.73 33.13
N LEU A 622 -3.53 17.81 32.27
CA LEU A 622 -3.54 17.99 30.84
C LEU A 622 -4.29 19.26 30.43
N PHE A 623 -5.33 19.61 31.13
CA PHE A 623 -6.26 20.70 30.80
C PHE A 623 -5.95 22.02 31.53
N VAL A 624 -5.38 21.96 32.71
CA VAL A 624 -5.10 23.16 33.52
C VAL A 624 -4.24 24.19 32.77
N GLY A 625 -4.71 25.43 32.71
CA GLY A 625 -4.00 26.55 32.06
C GLY A 625 -4.01 26.51 30.53
N LYS A 626 -4.68 25.54 29.92
CA LYS A 626 -4.87 25.49 28.47
C LYS A 626 -5.93 26.47 28.02
N VAL A 627 -5.83 26.92 26.79
CA VAL A 627 -6.81 27.79 26.15
C VAL A 627 -7.71 26.92 25.30
N LEU A 628 -9.01 26.90 25.59
CA LEU A 628 -10.04 26.30 24.74
C LEU A 628 -10.65 27.40 23.89
N THR A 629 -10.92 27.10 22.63
CA THR A 629 -11.50 28.03 21.67
C THR A 629 -12.84 27.49 21.19
N ASP A 630 -13.87 28.31 21.23
CA ASP A 630 -15.20 27.97 20.70
C ASP A 630 -15.27 28.14 19.17
N ALA A 631 -16.39 27.77 18.57
CA ALA A 631 -16.63 27.90 17.13
C ALA A 631 -16.61 29.35 16.62
N ASN A 632 -16.79 30.34 17.51
CA ASN A 632 -16.77 31.76 17.21
C ASN A 632 -15.40 32.42 17.40
N GLY A 633 -14.41 31.66 17.91
CA GLY A 633 -13.07 32.13 18.17
C GLY A 633 -12.89 32.78 19.56
N ASN A 634 -13.85 32.63 20.47
CA ASN A 634 -13.69 33.08 21.85
C ASN A 634 -12.78 32.13 22.62
N GLU A 635 -11.87 32.68 23.39
CA GLU A 635 -10.86 31.93 24.16
C GLU A 635 -11.27 31.81 25.63
N GLN A 636 -11.21 30.61 26.19
CA GLN A 636 -11.42 30.32 27.62
C GLN A 636 -10.16 29.65 28.18
N ILE A 637 -9.61 30.19 29.26
CA ILE A 637 -8.51 29.57 30.01
C ILE A 637 -9.12 28.58 31.01
N VAL A 638 -8.67 27.34 30.97
CA VAL A 638 -9.16 26.26 31.87
C VAL A 638 -8.53 26.42 33.24
N ASP A 639 -9.33 26.64 34.25
CA ASP A 639 -8.90 26.62 35.65
C ASP A 639 -8.86 25.18 36.21
N ALA A 640 -8.45 25.02 37.48
CA ALA A 640 -8.31 23.70 38.08
C ALA A 640 -9.66 22.96 38.27
N ASP A 641 -10.74 23.70 38.57
CA ASP A 641 -12.06 23.13 38.78
C ASP A 641 -12.66 22.66 37.47
N THR A 642 -12.60 23.46 36.42
CA THR A 642 -13.02 23.08 35.04
C THR A 642 -12.20 21.90 34.52
N ALA A 643 -10.88 21.86 34.74
CA ALA A 643 -10.03 20.73 34.37
C ALA A 643 -10.42 19.42 35.06
N ALA A 644 -10.77 19.50 36.37
CA ALA A 644 -11.25 18.35 37.11
C ALA A 644 -12.61 17.86 36.58
N ALA A 645 -13.53 18.76 36.21
CA ALA A 645 -14.82 18.43 35.64
C ALA A 645 -14.67 17.74 34.28
N ILE A 646 -13.82 18.26 33.39
CA ILE A 646 -13.52 17.64 32.10
C ILE A 646 -12.98 16.23 32.31
N TYR A 647 -11.97 16.05 33.17
CA TYR A 647 -11.38 14.73 33.41
C TYR A 647 -12.39 13.73 34.01
N PHE A 648 -13.20 14.16 34.96
CA PHE A 648 -14.22 13.32 35.56
C PHE A 648 -15.25 12.85 34.55
N ASP A 649 -15.73 13.75 33.69
CA ASP A 649 -16.66 13.43 32.63
C ASP A 649 -16.09 12.42 31.63
N LEU A 650 -14.84 12.59 31.21
CA LEU A 650 -14.16 11.66 30.32
C LEU A 650 -14.02 10.25 30.92
N VAL A 651 -13.75 10.15 32.24
CA VAL A 651 -13.71 8.85 32.93
C VAL A 651 -15.11 8.25 33.04
N GLN A 652 -16.14 9.07 33.36
CA GLN A 652 -17.52 8.61 33.49
C GLN A 652 -18.07 8.10 32.15
N ASN A 653 -17.75 8.77 31.03
CA ASN A 653 -18.10 8.35 29.68
C ASN A 653 -17.29 7.14 29.22
N GLY A 654 -16.30 6.69 29.98
CA GLY A 654 -15.47 5.54 29.65
C GLY A 654 -14.44 5.82 28.54
N TYR A 655 -14.10 7.08 28.28
CA TYR A 655 -13.09 7.48 27.30
C TYR A 655 -11.66 7.37 27.82
N VAL A 656 -11.49 7.43 29.14
CA VAL A 656 -10.20 7.32 29.83
C VAL A 656 -10.25 6.17 30.83
N ASP A 657 -9.24 5.31 30.83
CA ASP A 657 -9.12 4.21 31.76
C ASP A 657 -8.51 4.66 33.11
N ARG A 658 -8.47 3.72 34.06
CA ARG A 658 -7.88 3.97 35.41
C ARG A 658 -6.39 4.33 35.41
N HIS A 659 -5.69 4.13 34.31
CA HIS A 659 -4.26 4.45 34.14
C HIS A 659 -4.04 5.75 33.37
N GLY A 660 -5.10 6.42 32.94
CA GLY A 660 -5.08 7.63 32.12
C GLY A 660 -4.88 7.38 30.64
N ALA A 661 -5.08 6.15 30.16
CA ALA A 661 -4.98 5.85 28.74
C ALA A 661 -6.35 6.02 28.05
N LEU A 662 -6.33 6.50 26.80
CA LEU A 662 -7.52 6.57 25.95
C LEU A 662 -8.00 5.17 25.58
N THR A 663 -9.32 4.94 25.68
CA THR A 663 -9.95 3.63 25.46
C THR A 663 -10.37 3.42 24.00
N ASP A 664 -10.69 2.17 23.63
CA ASP A 664 -11.22 1.86 22.30
C ASP A 664 -12.58 2.56 22.05
N LYS A 665 -13.36 2.82 23.11
CA LYS A 665 -14.60 3.59 23.01
C LYS A 665 -14.33 5.04 22.56
N TYR A 666 -13.28 5.69 23.09
CA TYR A 666 -12.89 7.01 22.62
C TYR A 666 -12.63 7.02 21.13
N TYR A 667 -11.80 6.09 20.64
CA TYR A 667 -11.46 6.03 19.23
C TYR A 667 -12.67 5.73 18.33
N ALA A 668 -13.58 4.88 18.78
CA ALA A 668 -14.81 4.58 18.06
C ALA A 668 -15.74 5.79 17.97
N ASP A 669 -15.98 6.47 19.09
CA ASP A 669 -16.85 7.65 19.14
C ASP A 669 -16.19 8.85 18.42
N HIS A 670 -14.88 8.99 18.50
CA HIS A 670 -14.14 10.00 17.75
C HIS A 670 -14.27 9.80 16.24
N ALA A 671 -14.15 8.57 15.75
CA ALA A 671 -14.30 8.25 14.32
C ALA A 671 -15.73 8.56 13.80
N ASN A 672 -16.72 8.45 14.67
CA ASN A 672 -18.13 8.73 14.38
C ASN A 672 -18.57 10.17 14.71
N HIS A 673 -17.64 11.04 15.13
CA HIS A 673 -17.94 12.41 15.59
C HIS A 673 -18.96 12.47 16.74
N ALA A 674 -18.94 11.48 17.62
CA ALA A 674 -19.89 11.27 18.70
C ALA A 674 -19.27 11.44 20.11
N VAL A 675 -18.04 11.96 20.23
CA VAL A 675 -17.36 12.20 21.51
C VAL A 675 -18.15 13.23 22.32
N GLN A 676 -18.52 12.84 23.54
CA GLN A 676 -19.20 13.71 24.51
C GLN A 676 -18.18 14.36 25.43
N VAL A 677 -18.35 15.62 25.74
CA VAL A 677 -17.52 16.39 26.66
C VAL A 677 -18.37 17.04 27.73
N ALA A 678 -17.76 17.43 28.85
CA ALA A 678 -18.44 18.08 29.93
C ALA A 678 -19.25 19.31 29.49
N GLU A 679 -20.42 19.51 30.13
CA GLU A 679 -21.39 20.55 29.73
C GLU A 679 -20.78 21.96 29.79
N GLU A 680 -19.86 22.18 30.74
CA GLU A 680 -19.17 23.48 30.95
C GLU A 680 -18.25 23.87 29.80
N VAL A 681 -17.87 22.92 28.95
CA VAL A 681 -16.97 23.13 27.80
C VAL A 681 -17.55 22.59 26.50
N ALA A 682 -18.85 22.37 26.45
CA ALA A 682 -19.51 21.80 25.27
C ALA A 682 -19.32 22.67 24.02
N ASP A 683 -19.33 24.00 24.16
CA ASP A 683 -19.05 24.94 23.06
C ASP A 683 -17.61 24.84 22.55
N CYS A 684 -16.69 24.35 23.37
CA CYS A 684 -15.26 24.17 23.08
C CYS A 684 -14.88 22.69 22.83
N ALA A 685 -15.86 21.82 22.54
CA ALA A 685 -15.65 20.38 22.39
C ALA A 685 -14.48 20.03 21.43
N ALA A 686 -14.37 20.74 20.31
CA ALA A 686 -13.30 20.54 19.35
C ALA A 686 -11.90 20.76 19.98
N SER A 687 -11.74 21.79 20.80
CA SER A 687 -10.48 22.07 21.50
C SER A 687 -10.17 21.03 22.58
N VAL A 688 -11.19 20.46 23.24
CA VAL A 688 -11.01 19.36 24.20
C VAL A 688 -10.57 18.10 23.48
N ILE A 689 -11.18 17.77 22.34
CA ILE A 689 -10.81 16.62 21.50
C ILE A 689 -9.38 16.79 20.97
N ASP A 690 -8.99 17.97 20.50
CA ASP A 690 -7.61 18.25 20.07
C ASP A 690 -6.59 18.04 21.23
N LEU A 691 -6.96 18.34 22.49
CA LEU A 691 -6.14 18.04 23.66
C LEU A 691 -6.02 16.54 23.91
N LEU A 692 -7.11 15.78 23.79
CA LEU A 692 -7.08 14.32 23.92
C LEU A 692 -6.26 13.68 22.81
N ASP A 693 -6.42 14.13 21.58
CA ASP A 693 -5.63 13.66 20.43
C ASP A 693 -4.14 14.03 20.54
N SER A 694 -3.79 14.98 21.41
CA SER A 694 -2.40 15.31 21.71
C SER A 694 -1.71 14.28 22.61
N VAL A 695 -2.47 13.42 23.30
CA VAL A 695 -1.91 12.40 24.19
C VAL A 695 -1.32 11.27 23.37
N TYR A 696 -0.08 10.88 23.69
CA TYR A 696 0.60 9.79 22.97
C TYR A 696 -0.13 8.47 23.14
N SER A 697 -0.38 7.79 22.02
CA SER A 697 -0.98 6.48 21.98
C SER A 697 -0.20 5.54 21.06
N ASP A 698 0.26 4.43 21.60
CA ASP A 698 0.94 3.39 20.82
C ASP A 698 0.01 2.81 19.72
N LYS A 699 -1.30 2.80 19.95
CA LYS A 699 -2.29 2.27 19.00
C LYS A 699 -2.41 3.10 17.73
N VAL A 700 -2.33 4.42 17.84
CA VAL A 700 -2.44 5.34 16.69
C VAL A 700 -1.21 5.28 15.80
N MET A 701 -0.06 5.00 16.37
CA MET A 701 1.23 5.04 15.68
C MET A 701 1.68 3.68 15.11
N LEU A 702 0.89 2.62 15.31
CA LEU A 702 1.16 1.31 14.73
C LEU A 702 0.88 1.32 13.23
N PRO A 703 1.87 0.99 12.36
CA PRO A 703 1.56 0.68 10.98
C PRO A 703 0.69 -0.59 10.93
N GLU A 704 -0.23 -0.67 10.01
CA GLU A 704 -1.03 -1.89 9.85
C GLU A 704 -0.23 -2.99 9.15
N ASN A 705 -0.48 -4.24 9.57
CA ASN A 705 0.03 -5.39 8.86
C ASN A 705 -0.85 -5.65 7.62
N ALA A 706 -0.29 -5.43 6.42
CA ALA A 706 -1.01 -5.64 5.16
C ALA A 706 -1.51 -7.07 4.97
N ARG A 707 -0.88 -8.05 5.65
CA ARG A 707 -1.23 -9.46 5.54
C ARG A 707 -2.33 -9.87 6.53
N SER A 708 -2.61 -9.07 7.54
CA SER A 708 -3.67 -9.29 8.54
C SER A 708 -4.96 -8.50 8.28
N ASN A 709 -5.05 -7.76 7.19
CA ASN A 709 -6.25 -6.99 6.81
C ASN A 709 -7.39 -7.89 6.31
N ASN A 710 -7.71 -8.90 7.09
CA ASN A 710 -8.91 -9.69 6.88
C ASN A 710 -10.09 -8.95 7.52
N VAL A 711 -11.10 -8.67 6.71
CA VAL A 711 -12.36 -8.11 7.20
C VAL A 711 -13.24 -9.26 7.65
N GLU A 712 -13.65 -9.22 8.91
CA GLU A 712 -14.68 -10.11 9.43
C GLU A 712 -16.05 -9.58 9.00
N LEU A 713 -16.83 -10.42 8.34
CA LEU A 713 -18.18 -10.07 7.95
C LEU A 713 -19.06 -9.92 9.19
N LYS A 714 -19.72 -8.78 9.31
CA LYS A 714 -20.70 -8.54 10.36
C LYS A 714 -22.08 -8.53 9.74
N ILE A 715 -22.94 -9.39 10.28
CA ILE A 715 -24.34 -9.41 9.89
C ILE A 715 -25.02 -8.12 10.38
N ASP A 716 -25.89 -7.58 9.56
CA ASP A 716 -26.74 -6.44 9.92
C ASP A 716 -28.04 -6.98 10.53
N PRO A 717 -28.25 -6.82 11.85
CA PRO A 717 -29.43 -7.37 12.53
C PRO A 717 -30.74 -6.77 12.01
N ASP A 718 -30.72 -5.51 11.58
CA ASP A 718 -31.90 -4.83 11.08
C ASP A 718 -32.33 -5.42 9.73
N LYS A 719 -31.36 -5.70 8.85
CA LYS A 719 -31.63 -6.36 7.56
C LYS A 719 -32.08 -7.81 7.72
N LEU A 720 -31.48 -8.55 8.68
CA LEU A 720 -31.96 -9.90 9.02
C LEU A 720 -33.40 -9.88 9.52
N ALA A 721 -33.80 -8.81 10.20
CA ALA A 721 -35.16 -8.62 10.73
C ALA A 721 -36.15 -8.06 9.70
N MET A 722 -35.68 -7.56 8.54
CA MET A 722 -36.54 -6.98 7.50
C MET A 722 -37.63 -7.95 7.03
N PRO A 723 -38.86 -7.47 6.84
CA PRO A 723 -39.96 -8.29 6.32
C PRO A 723 -39.63 -8.93 4.95
N GLU A 724 -39.00 -8.17 4.08
CA GLU A 724 -38.61 -8.61 2.74
C GLU A 724 -37.62 -9.76 2.78
N PHE A 725 -36.62 -9.70 3.66
CA PHE A 725 -35.65 -10.78 3.84
C PHE A 725 -36.31 -12.03 4.42
N LYS A 726 -37.12 -11.87 5.46
CA LYS A 726 -37.84 -12.99 6.08
C LYS A 726 -38.78 -13.67 5.10
N ALA A 727 -39.48 -12.89 4.30
CA ALA A 727 -40.38 -13.41 3.27
C ALA A 727 -39.62 -14.17 2.17
N LEU A 728 -38.48 -13.63 1.69
CA LEU A 728 -37.59 -14.31 0.76
C LEU A 728 -37.11 -15.63 1.36
N TRP A 729 -36.57 -15.58 2.60
CA TRP A 729 -35.98 -16.74 3.24
C TRP A 729 -36.99 -17.86 3.47
N ASN A 730 -38.18 -17.54 3.98
CA ASN A 730 -39.24 -18.51 4.19
C ASN A 730 -39.66 -19.24 2.89
N LYS A 731 -39.54 -18.57 1.73
CA LYS A 731 -39.91 -19.14 0.44
C LYS A 731 -38.80 -20.05 -0.13
N ILE A 732 -37.51 -19.74 0.08
CA ILE A 732 -36.40 -20.49 -0.51
C ILE A 732 -35.76 -21.51 0.45
N SER A 733 -35.99 -21.41 1.75
CA SER A 733 -35.37 -22.25 2.78
C SER A 733 -35.89 -23.70 2.89
N PRO A 734 -37.07 -24.11 2.34
CA PRO A 734 -37.47 -25.51 2.44
C PRO A 734 -36.44 -26.45 1.84
N LYS A 735 -36.10 -27.52 2.59
CA LYS A 735 -35.22 -28.56 2.06
C LYS A 735 -35.97 -29.46 1.10
N SER A 736 -35.26 -30.10 0.21
CA SER A 736 -35.86 -31.04 -0.74
C SER A 736 -35.04 -32.29 -0.91
N VAL A 737 -35.71 -33.34 -1.34
CA VAL A 737 -35.08 -34.55 -1.82
C VAL A 737 -35.47 -34.76 -3.28
N TYR A 738 -34.51 -35.20 -4.05
CA TYR A 738 -34.73 -35.48 -5.49
C TYR A 738 -35.04 -37.00 -5.71
N VAL A 739 -35.83 -37.25 -6.71
CA VAL A 739 -36.07 -38.58 -7.27
C VAL A 739 -35.69 -38.51 -8.77
N VAL A 740 -34.86 -39.47 -9.17
CA VAL A 740 -34.43 -39.57 -10.57
C VAL A 740 -34.87 -40.94 -11.05
N ASP A 741 -35.70 -40.97 -12.09
CA ASP A 741 -36.12 -42.17 -12.74
C ASP A 741 -35.41 -42.30 -14.09
N PHE A 742 -34.21 -42.88 -14.07
CA PHE A 742 -33.45 -43.09 -15.30
C PHE A 742 -33.10 -44.61 -15.49
N ASP A 743 -33.02 -45.00 -16.79
CA ASP A 743 -32.59 -46.34 -17.12
C ASP A 743 -31.07 -46.50 -16.93
N THR A 744 -30.72 -47.34 -15.92
CA THR A 744 -29.32 -47.62 -15.60
C THR A 744 -28.59 -48.30 -16.78
N ASP A 745 -29.25 -49.10 -17.57
CA ASP A 745 -28.63 -49.81 -18.71
C ASP A 745 -28.32 -48.81 -19.82
N GLU A 746 -29.16 -47.80 -20.06
CA GLU A 746 -28.89 -46.73 -21.02
C GLU A 746 -27.65 -45.91 -20.58
N LEU A 747 -27.55 -45.55 -19.30
CA LEU A 747 -26.39 -44.83 -18.75
C LEU A 747 -25.10 -45.64 -18.91
N VAL A 748 -25.15 -46.96 -18.60
CA VAL A 748 -24.02 -47.88 -18.80
C VAL A 748 -23.55 -47.85 -20.23
N GLN A 749 -24.46 -47.94 -21.22
CA GLN A 749 -24.13 -47.93 -22.64
C GLN A 749 -23.57 -46.59 -23.11
N LYS A 750 -24.08 -45.47 -22.62
CA LYS A 750 -23.54 -44.12 -22.90
C LYS A 750 -22.14 -43.97 -22.33
N SER A 751 -21.93 -44.38 -21.07
CA SER A 751 -20.61 -44.33 -20.41
C SER A 751 -19.57 -45.20 -21.15
N ILE A 752 -19.93 -46.42 -21.59
CA ILE A 752 -19.04 -47.29 -22.36
C ILE A 752 -18.62 -46.59 -23.68
N ARG A 753 -19.56 -46.01 -24.40
CA ARG A 753 -19.26 -45.28 -25.66
C ARG A 753 -18.38 -44.08 -25.43
N SER A 754 -18.63 -43.29 -24.36
CA SER A 754 -17.86 -42.10 -23.99
C SER A 754 -16.43 -42.47 -23.63
N LEU A 755 -16.23 -43.47 -22.77
CA LEU A 755 -14.92 -43.97 -22.40
C LEU A 755 -14.11 -44.50 -23.60
N ASN A 756 -14.72 -45.30 -24.45
CA ASN A 756 -14.06 -45.84 -25.66
C ASN A 756 -13.60 -44.73 -26.61
N ARG A 757 -14.35 -43.64 -26.69
CA ARG A 757 -14.06 -42.53 -27.59
C ARG A 757 -13.08 -41.49 -27.01
N ASN A 758 -13.20 -41.19 -25.74
CA ASN A 758 -12.61 -39.97 -25.16
C ASN A 758 -11.54 -40.27 -24.11
N LEU A 759 -11.45 -41.50 -23.54
CA LEU A 759 -10.47 -41.81 -22.52
C LEU A 759 -9.07 -41.96 -23.13
N ASN A 760 -8.19 -41.03 -22.72
CA ASN A 760 -6.79 -41.07 -23.09
C ASN A 760 -5.92 -40.77 -21.83
N VAL A 761 -5.05 -41.72 -21.50
CA VAL A 761 -4.23 -41.69 -20.30
C VAL A 761 -2.75 -41.59 -20.64
N SER A 762 -2.02 -40.73 -19.93
CA SER A 762 -0.59 -40.54 -20.13
C SER A 762 0.20 -41.74 -19.60
N LYS A 763 1.24 -42.16 -20.33
CA LYS A 763 2.12 -43.25 -19.86
C LYS A 763 3.13 -42.75 -18.84
N ILE A 764 3.23 -43.44 -17.72
CA ILE A 764 4.25 -43.20 -16.71
C ILE A 764 5.40 -44.18 -16.93
N TYR A 765 6.64 -43.68 -17.03
CA TYR A 765 7.86 -44.46 -17.16
C TYR A 765 8.67 -44.32 -15.87
N PHE A 766 9.07 -45.47 -15.31
CA PHE A 766 9.96 -45.51 -14.15
C PHE A 766 11.38 -45.83 -14.61
N LYS A 767 12.36 -45.07 -14.06
CA LYS A 767 13.78 -45.41 -14.15
C LYS A 767 14.23 -45.92 -12.78
N VAL A 768 14.61 -47.18 -12.69
CA VAL A 768 15.15 -47.72 -11.46
C VAL A 768 16.67 -47.60 -11.53
N GLU A 769 17.26 -46.84 -10.63
CA GLU A 769 18.71 -46.79 -10.43
C GLU A 769 19.03 -47.57 -9.15
N SER A 770 19.87 -48.59 -9.23
CA SER A 770 20.42 -49.27 -8.05
C SER A 770 21.83 -48.75 -7.80
N GLY A 771 22.14 -48.45 -6.55
CA GLY A 771 23.46 -48.07 -6.10
C GLY A 771 23.94 -49.00 -5.00
N GLU A 772 25.20 -49.42 -5.03
CA GLU A 772 25.82 -50.13 -3.93
C GLU A 772 26.68 -49.18 -3.12
N MET A 773 26.53 -49.25 -1.79
CA MET A 773 27.33 -48.46 -0.86
C MET A 773 28.73 -49.04 -0.82
N THR A 774 29.76 -48.25 -1.12
CA THR A 774 31.18 -48.63 -1.02
C THR A 774 31.71 -48.32 0.38
N GLU A 775 32.89 -48.80 0.72
CA GLU A 775 33.53 -48.57 2.02
C GLU A 775 33.67 -47.07 2.31
N ILE A 776 33.12 -46.63 3.43
CA ILE A 776 33.19 -45.22 3.86
C ILE A 776 34.60 -44.95 4.40
N LYS A 777 35.42 -44.21 3.62
CA LYS A 777 36.82 -43.88 3.98
C LYS A 777 36.99 -42.57 4.74
N SER A 778 35.99 -41.64 4.68
CA SER A 778 36.02 -40.40 5.42
C SER A 778 34.62 -39.80 5.55
N LYS A 779 34.43 -38.84 6.48
CA LYS A 779 33.18 -38.11 6.66
C LYS A 779 32.85 -37.26 5.42
N ASP A 780 33.87 -36.80 4.71
CA ASP A 780 33.70 -35.97 3.51
C ASP A 780 33.18 -36.78 2.32
N SER A 781 33.52 -38.07 2.23
CA SER A 781 32.99 -38.96 1.19
C SER A 781 31.52 -39.33 1.37
N LEU A 782 30.95 -39.10 2.56
CA LEU A 782 29.51 -39.20 2.82
C LEU A 782 28.79 -37.92 2.40
N LEU A 783 29.44 -36.74 2.57
CA LEU A 783 28.84 -35.44 2.29
C LEU A 783 28.87 -35.11 0.79
N ASP A 784 29.86 -35.57 0.05
CA ASP A 784 30.00 -35.36 -1.41
C ASP A 784 29.35 -36.49 -2.25
N GLY A 785 28.75 -37.48 -1.59
CA GLY A 785 28.05 -38.60 -2.26
C GLY A 785 29.01 -39.64 -2.92
N SER A 786 30.33 -39.50 -2.77
CA SER A 786 31.33 -40.44 -3.36
C SER A 786 31.37 -41.78 -2.68
N ALA A 787 30.70 -41.94 -1.50
CA ALA A 787 30.52 -43.22 -0.83
C ALA A 787 29.53 -44.16 -1.55
N PHE A 788 28.78 -43.67 -2.57
CA PHE A 788 27.86 -44.44 -3.36
C PHE A 788 28.42 -44.63 -4.77
N ALA A 789 28.92 -45.81 -5.10
CA ALA A 789 29.26 -46.14 -6.47
C ALA A 789 28.00 -46.55 -7.21
N LYS A 790 27.74 -45.95 -8.37
CA LYS A 790 26.71 -46.44 -9.29
C LYS A 790 27.09 -47.84 -9.75
N ALA A 791 26.41 -48.87 -9.29
CA ALA A 791 26.51 -50.19 -9.82
C ALA A 791 25.88 -50.17 -11.20
N ASP A 792 26.66 -50.45 -12.20
CA ASP A 792 26.39 -50.62 -13.64
C ASP A 792 25.13 -49.96 -14.18
N GLN A 793 25.34 -49.05 -15.14
CA GLN A 793 24.27 -48.59 -16.06
C GLN A 793 23.92 -49.75 -16.98
N HIS A 794 23.03 -50.61 -16.55
CA HIS A 794 22.31 -51.41 -17.49
C HIS A 794 21.45 -50.44 -18.31
N LYS A 795 21.81 -50.19 -19.57
CA LYS A 795 20.93 -49.62 -20.57
C LYS A 795 19.70 -50.51 -20.62
N TYR A 796 18.67 -50.11 -19.88
CA TYR A 796 17.35 -50.74 -20.02
C TYR A 796 16.85 -50.49 -21.44
N ASP A 797 16.67 -51.59 -22.18
CA ASP A 797 15.95 -51.60 -23.46
C ASP A 797 14.58 -50.99 -23.20
N PRO A 798 14.14 -50.00 -24.01
CA PRO A 798 12.80 -49.41 -23.92
C PRO A 798 11.66 -50.41 -24.04
N GLN A 799 11.94 -51.66 -24.36
CA GLN A 799 10.95 -52.74 -24.50
C GLN A 799 10.57 -53.44 -23.19
N THR A 800 11.31 -53.30 -22.11
CA THR A 800 10.94 -53.87 -20.79
C THR A 800 10.06 -52.92 -20.02
N LYS A 801 8.78 -52.90 -20.35
CA LYS A 801 7.76 -52.05 -19.69
C LYS A 801 7.40 -52.67 -18.35
N ILE A 802 7.89 -52.11 -17.27
CA ILE A 802 7.34 -52.33 -15.92
C ILE A 802 6.12 -51.41 -15.79
N HIS A 803 4.92 -51.97 -15.85
CA HIS A 803 3.69 -51.23 -15.65
C HIS A 803 3.52 -50.88 -14.18
N ALA A 804 3.09 -49.65 -13.87
CA ALA A 804 2.85 -49.15 -12.51
C ALA A 804 1.87 -50.05 -11.72
N SER A 805 0.98 -50.77 -12.41
CA SER A 805 0.01 -51.63 -11.77
C SER A 805 0.58 -52.95 -11.23
N GLN A 806 1.82 -53.32 -11.50
CA GLN A 806 2.41 -54.57 -11.02
C GLN A 806 2.85 -54.53 -9.57
N SER A 807 3.07 -53.32 -9.02
CA SER A 807 3.58 -53.15 -7.66
C SER A 807 2.52 -52.67 -6.64
N VAL A 808 1.37 -52.16 -7.08
CA VAL A 808 0.33 -51.59 -6.19
C VAL A 808 -1.05 -52.19 -6.51
N LYS A 809 -1.76 -52.66 -5.49
CA LYS A 809 -3.14 -53.10 -5.62
C LYS A 809 -4.09 -51.91 -5.53
N TYR A 810 -4.73 -51.57 -6.67
CA TYR A 810 -5.75 -50.54 -6.72
C TYR A 810 -7.16 -51.13 -6.60
N ASP A 811 -7.98 -50.55 -5.71
CA ASP A 811 -9.43 -50.80 -5.72
C ASP A 811 -10.10 -49.89 -6.76
N LEU A 812 -9.89 -50.22 -8.04
CA LEU A 812 -10.47 -49.49 -9.18
C LEU A 812 -11.98 -49.30 -9.05
N ILE A 813 -12.69 -50.39 -8.73
CA ILE A 813 -14.15 -50.35 -8.61
C ILE A 813 -14.59 -49.49 -7.45
N GLY A 814 -13.96 -49.64 -6.28
CA GLY A 814 -14.29 -48.84 -5.10
C GLY A 814 -14.03 -47.34 -5.29
N LYS A 815 -12.92 -47.00 -5.93
CA LYS A 815 -12.61 -45.59 -6.23
C LYS A 815 -13.60 -45.01 -7.25
N LEU A 816 -13.93 -45.71 -8.34
CA LEU A 816 -14.93 -45.24 -9.29
C LEU A 816 -16.34 -45.15 -8.66
N VAL A 817 -16.73 -46.06 -7.78
CA VAL A 817 -17.99 -45.96 -7.03
C VAL A 817 -17.98 -44.72 -6.12
N ALA A 818 -16.87 -44.44 -5.43
CA ALA A 818 -16.73 -43.25 -4.58
C ALA A 818 -16.87 -41.94 -5.35
N GLU A 819 -16.26 -41.89 -6.55
CA GLU A 819 -16.25 -40.66 -7.38
C GLU A 819 -17.57 -40.45 -8.15
N THR A 820 -18.19 -41.56 -8.65
CA THR A 820 -19.38 -41.46 -9.50
C THR A 820 -20.71 -41.61 -8.75
N LYS A 821 -20.67 -42.15 -7.53
CA LYS A 821 -21.86 -42.52 -6.76
C LYS A 821 -22.78 -43.51 -7.44
N LEU A 822 -22.29 -44.26 -8.45
CA LEU A 822 -23.00 -45.36 -9.08
C LEU A 822 -22.82 -46.66 -8.28
N THR A 823 -23.72 -47.62 -8.52
CA THR A 823 -23.61 -48.92 -7.89
C THR A 823 -22.38 -49.69 -8.38
N ARG A 824 -21.81 -50.58 -7.54
CA ARG A 824 -20.70 -51.44 -7.96
C ARG A 824 -21.06 -52.28 -9.21
N LYS A 825 -22.34 -52.71 -9.34
CA LYS A 825 -22.85 -53.45 -10.51
C LYS A 825 -22.73 -52.61 -11.76
N ALA A 826 -23.19 -51.37 -11.76
CA ALA A 826 -23.09 -50.47 -12.93
C ALA A 826 -21.64 -50.19 -13.30
N ILE A 827 -20.75 -49.94 -12.34
CA ILE A 827 -19.32 -49.73 -12.60
C ILE A 827 -18.65 -50.94 -13.23
N VAL A 828 -18.97 -52.14 -12.71
CA VAL A 828 -18.46 -53.40 -13.30
C VAL A 828 -18.96 -53.59 -14.74
N GLN A 829 -20.25 -53.34 -15.01
CA GLN A 829 -20.80 -53.42 -16.36
C GLN A 829 -20.11 -52.44 -17.32
N ILE A 830 -19.82 -51.22 -16.89
CA ILE A 830 -19.07 -50.21 -17.65
C ILE A 830 -17.66 -50.73 -17.95
N LEU A 831 -16.90 -51.13 -16.93
CA LEU A 831 -15.53 -51.61 -17.10
C LEU A 831 -15.39 -52.85 -17.95
N VAL A 832 -16.36 -53.77 -17.90
CA VAL A 832 -16.40 -54.97 -18.73
C VAL A 832 -16.79 -54.65 -20.17
N GLY A 833 -17.59 -53.58 -20.37
CA GLY A 833 -18.09 -53.17 -21.67
C GLY A 833 -17.14 -52.30 -22.48
N ILE A 834 -16.14 -51.69 -21.90
CA ILE A 834 -15.15 -50.91 -22.65
C ILE A 834 -14.18 -51.81 -23.43
N GLU A 835 -13.59 -51.25 -24.49
CA GLU A 835 -12.61 -51.97 -25.30
C GLU A 835 -11.36 -52.31 -24.51
N LYS A 836 -10.80 -53.48 -24.75
CA LYS A 836 -9.60 -53.96 -24.04
C LYS A 836 -8.44 -52.95 -24.11
N ALA A 837 -8.24 -52.28 -25.27
CA ALA A 837 -7.19 -51.31 -25.46
C ALA A 837 -7.40 -50.07 -24.56
N VAL A 838 -8.65 -49.69 -24.32
CA VAL A 838 -9.00 -48.59 -23.43
C VAL A 838 -8.79 -49.02 -21.96
N PHE A 839 -9.23 -50.22 -21.58
CA PHE A 839 -9.01 -50.76 -20.25
C PHE A 839 -7.53 -50.94 -19.92
N ASP A 840 -6.71 -51.35 -20.89
CA ASP A 840 -5.27 -51.57 -20.70
C ASP A 840 -4.51 -50.29 -20.34
N GLN A 841 -5.05 -49.10 -20.65
CA GLN A 841 -4.48 -47.80 -20.21
C GLN A 841 -4.47 -47.69 -18.68
N PHE A 842 -5.30 -48.42 -17.94
CA PHE A 842 -5.24 -48.50 -16.50
C PHE A 842 -3.87 -48.96 -15.99
N LYS A 843 -3.18 -49.80 -16.77
CA LYS A 843 -1.85 -50.31 -16.43
C LYS A 843 -0.77 -49.25 -16.62
N ASP A 844 -1.01 -48.31 -17.54
CA ASP A 844 -0.05 -47.22 -17.85
C ASP A 844 -0.05 -46.14 -16.79
N ASN A 845 -1.22 -45.73 -16.25
CA ASN A 845 -1.37 -44.73 -15.18
C ASN A 845 -2.73 -44.92 -14.48
N PRO A 846 -2.77 -45.72 -13.37
CA PRO A 846 -4.01 -46.03 -12.67
C PRO A 846 -4.75 -44.82 -12.11
N GLU A 847 -4.05 -43.84 -11.55
CA GLU A 847 -4.66 -42.65 -10.92
C GLU A 847 -5.32 -41.76 -12.00
N GLU A 848 -4.63 -41.49 -13.09
CA GLU A 848 -5.18 -40.68 -14.17
C GLU A 848 -6.35 -41.39 -14.86
N PHE A 849 -6.25 -42.71 -15.01
CA PHE A 849 -7.35 -43.50 -15.52
C PHE A 849 -8.61 -43.33 -14.66
N ILE A 850 -8.48 -43.47 -13.35
CA ILE A 850 -9.61 -43.36 -12.40
C ILE A 850 -10.22 -41.97 -12.49
N LEU A 851 -9.42 -40.92 -12.44
CA LEU A 851 -9.88 -39.51 -12.48
C LEU A 851 -10.62 -39.21 -13.80
N LYS A 852 -10.02 -39.54 -14.95
CA LYS A 852 -10.61 -39.24 -16.24
C LYS A 852 -11.82 -40.13 -16.53
N ALA A 853 -11.79 -41.41 -16.16
CA ALA A 853 -12.93 -42.29 -16.30
C ALA A 853 -14.12 -41.85 -15.46
N ALA A 854 -13.87 -41.44 -14.20
CA ALA A 854 -14.90 -40.91 -13.31
C ALA A 854 -15.51 -39.62 -13.89
N ALA A 855 -14.70 -38.72 -14.42
CA ALA A 855 -15.16 -37.49 -15.05
C ALA A 855 -16.09 -37.77 -16.25
N LEU A 856 -15.67 -38.63 -17.17
CA LEU A 856 -16.48 -38.99 -18.33
C LEU A 856 -17.78 -39.71 -17.97
N ILE A 857 -17.75 -40.60 -16.96
CA ILE A 857 -18.97 -41.24 -16.44
C ILE A 857 -19.92 -40.22 -15.80
N ASN A 858 -19.40 -39.28 -15.06
CA ASN A 858 -20.21 -38.21 -14.42
C ASN A 858 -20.83 -37.27 -15.46
N ASP A 859 -20.13 -36.96 -16.54
CA ASP A 859 -20.65 -36.17 -17.67
C ASP A 859 -21.86 -36.87 -18.31
N GLU A 860 -21.76 -38.18 -18.61
CA GLU A 860 -22.87 -38.96 -19.16
C GLU A 860 -24.03 -39.09 -18.17
N LYS A 861 -23.72 -39.29 -16.88
CA LYS A 861 -24.70 -39.32 -15.80
C LYS A 861 -25.45 -37.99 -15.70
N ALA A 862 -24.75 -36.86 -15.73
CA ALA A 862 -25.33 -35.54 -15.72
C ALA A 862 -26.32 -35.34 -16.88
N THR A 863 -25.96 -35.75 -18.08
CA THR A 863 -26.80 -35.65 -19.27
C THR A 863 -28.05 -36.54 -19.18
N ALA A 864 -27.96 -37.74 -18.59
CA ALA A 864 -29.09 -38.66 -18.43
C ALA A 864 -30.09 -38.18 -17.38
N ILE A 865 -29.63 -37.49 -16.31
CA ILE A 865 -30.44 -37.07 -15.19
C ILE A 865 -31.37 -35.90 -15.49
N ILE A 866 -30.96 -34.97 -16.36
CA ILE A 866 -31.69 -33.72 -16.64
C ILE A 866 -33.11 -33.99 -17.14
N GLN A 867 -33.35 -35.11 -17.81
CA GLN A 867 -34.61 -35.43 -18.46
C GLN A 867 -35.66 -36.02 -17.51
N HIS A 868 -35.28 -36.48 -16.30
CA HIS A 868 -36.16 -37.28 -15.45
C HIS A 868 -36.05 -36.98 -13.94
N ILE A 869 -35.60 -35.77 -13.55
CA ILE A 869 -35.49 -35.36 -12.15
C ILE A 869 -36.78 -34.71 -11.66
N THR A 870 -37.26 -35.13 -10.50
CA THR A 870 -38.34 -34.46 -9.73
C THR A 870 -37.87 -34.19 -8.32
N TYR A 871 -38.34 -33.09 -7.74
CA TYR A 871 -38.05 -32.71 -6.37
C TYR A 871 -39.32 -32.81 -5.51
N ASN A 872 -39.16 -33.42 -4.35
CA ASN A 872 -40.18 -33.45 -3.28
C ASN A 872 -39.73 -32.51 -2.17
N ILE A 873 -40.55 -31.49 -1.90
CA ILE A 873 -40.26 -30.51 -0.84
C ILE A 873 -40.53 -31.16 0.51
N LEU A 874 -39.66 -30.93 1.48
CA LEU A 874 -39.78 -31.40 2.85
C LEU A 874 -40.34 -30.29 3.75
N ASP A 875 -40.92 -30.68 4.90
CA ASP A 875 -41.35 -29.75 5.95
C ASP A 875 -40.14 -29.17 6.75
N GLU A 876 -38.92 -29.70 6.48
CA GLU A 876 -37.67 -29.19 7.06
C GLU A 876 -37.19 -27.96 6.30
N HIS A 877 -36.72 -26.96 7.05
CA HIS A 877 -36.15 -25.74 6.55
C HIS A 877 -34.67 -25.60 6.88
N TYR A 878 -33.94 -24.81 6.11
CA TYR A 878 -32.65 -24.27 6.52
C TYR A 878 -32.87 -23.18 7.59
N ASP A 879 -32.12 -23.26 8.70
CA ASP A 879 -32.16 -22.24 9.74
C ASP A 879 -31.43 -20.94 9.27
N THR A 880 -31.84 -19.79 9.80
CA THR A 880 -31.15 -18.52 9.62
C THR A 880 -29.76 -18.48 10.27
N ASP A 881 -29.49 -19.43 11.18
CA ASP A 881 -28.18 -19.57 11.84
C ASP A 881 -27.04 -19.80 10.85
N ILE A 882 -27.33 -20.32 9.64
CA ILE A 882 -26.30 -20.42 8.56
C ILE A 882 -25.69 -19.07 8.15
N PHE A 883 -26.37 -17.96 8.42
CA PHE A 883 -25.84 -16.61 8.18
C PHE A 883 -25.05 -16.08 9.39
N THR A 884 -25.24 -16.65 10.58
CA THR A 884 -24.62 -16.17 11.83
C THR A 884 -23.33 -16.90 12.19
N GLU A 885 -22.99 -17.98 11.50
CA GLU A 885 -21.73 -18.67 11.72
C GLU A 885 -20.53 -17.79 11.37
N PRO A 886 -19.59 -17.58 12.33
CA PRO A 886 -18.50 -16.60 12.18
C PRO A 886 -17.35 -17.19 11.36
N THR A 887 -17.45 -17.25 10.03
CA THR A 887 -16.47 -18.05 9.31
C THR A 887 -15.82 -17.41 8.10
N LEU A 888 -16.33 -16.29 7.58
CA LEU A 888 -15.74 -15.73 6.37
C LEU A 888 -15.01 -14.43 6.68
N LYS A 889 -13.70 -14.47 6.56
CA LYS A 889 -12.82 -13.30 6.51
C LYS A 889 -12.37 -13.08 5.08
N GLY A 890 -12.69 -11.94 4.53
CA GLY A 890 -12.21 -11.53 3.23
C GLY A 890 -11.17 -10.42 3.37
N LYS A 891 -10.40 -10.15 2.33
CA LYS A 891 -9.39 -9.11 2.32
C LYS A 891 -9.93 -7.86 1.63
N LEU A 892 -10.09 -6.78 2.39
CA LEU A 892 -10.58 -5.52 1.87
C LEU A 892 -9.72 -5.02 0.71
N GLY A 893 -10.37 -4.75 -0.42
CA GLY A 893 -9.70 -4.26 -1.63
C GLY A 893 -9.18 -5.35 -2.57
N MET A 894 -9.12 -6.63 -2.15
CA MET A 894 -8.84 -7.76 -3.06
C MET A 894 -10.11 -8.46 -3.48
N ASN A 895 -10.86 -8.99 -2.52
CA ASN A 895 -12.08 -9.74 -2.75
C ASN A 895 -13.23 -9.32 -1.82
N VAL A 896 -13.14 -8.17 -1.16
CA VAL A 896 -14.15 -7.62 -0.26
C VAL A 896 -14.49 -6.20 -0.64
N MET A 897 -15.76 -5.89 -0.72
CA MET A 897 -16.28 -4.54 -0.90
C MET A 897 -17.29 -4.19 0.19
N LYS A 898 -17.31 -2.92 0.61
CA LYS A 898 -18.33 -2.41 1.54
C LYS A 898 -19.64 -2.23 0.78
N VAL A 899 -20.75 -2.66 1.37
CA VAL A 899 -22.07 -2.68 0.76
C VAL A 899 -23.14 -2.14 1.72
N GLN A 900 -24.26 -1.66 1.17
CA GLN A 900 -25.32 -1.05 1.96
C GLN A 900 -26.61 -1.90 2.03
N ARG A 901 -26.96 -2.62 0.95
CA ARG A 901 -28.18 -3.41 0.83
C ARG A 901 -27.96 -4.91 1.02
N HIS A 902 -26.74 -5.34 1.12
CA HIS A 902 -26.36 -6.71 1.40
C HIS A 902 -26.64 -7.04 2.89
N LEU A 903 -26.95 -8.30 3.20
CA LEU A 903 -27.22 -8.78 4.56
C LEU A 903 -26.05 -8.54 5.53
N TYR A 904 -24.80 -8.55 5.04
CA TYR A 904 -23.60 -8.22 5.79
C TYR A 904 -23.14 -6.80 5.43
N ASP A 905 -22.32 -6.21 6.31
CA ASP A 905 -21.69 -4.89 6.10
C ASP A 905 -20.66 -4.86 4.95
N HIS A 906 -20.12 -6.03 4.61
CA HIS A 906 -19.22 -6.24 3.49
C HIS A 906 -19.62 -7.46 2.67
N LEU A 907 -19.25 -7.47 1.40
CA LEU A 907 -19.43 -8.60 0.49
C LEU A 907 -18.09 -9.19 0.10
N ILE A 908 -17.97 -10.53 0.15
CA ILE A 908 -16.85 -11.27 -0.45
C ILE A 908 -17.27 -11.72 -1.85
N TYR A 909 -16.45 -11.37 -2.84
CA TYR A 909 -16.66 -11.77 -4.24
C TYR A 909 -15.51 -12.62 -4.75
N ASP A 910 -15.82 -13.59 -5.61
CA ASP A 910 -14.85 -14.53 -6.19
C ASP A 910 -14.42 -14.12 -7.61
N SER A 911 -15.18 -13.21 -8.23
CA SER A 911 -14.91 -12.74 -9.60
C SER A 911 -15.26 -11.26 -9.78
N SER A 912 -14.71 -10.64 -10.83
CA SER A 912 -15.08 -9.26 -11.21
C SER A 912 -16.57 -9.13 -11.57
N ASN A 913 -17.14 -10.15 -12.19
CA ASN A 913 -18.56 -10.15 -12.54
C ASN A 913 -19.46 -10.12 -11.31
N GLU A 914 -19.13 -10.91 -10.29
CA GLU A 914 -19.86 -10.87 -9.01
C GLU A 914 -19.76 -9.52 -8.32
N ARG A 915 -18.56 -8.91 -8.35
CA ARG A 915 -18.34 -7.57 -7.78
C ARG A 915 -19.21 -6.52 -8.48
N ASP A 916 -19.19 -6.52 -9.81
CA ASP A 916 -19.91 -5.53 -10.61
C ASP A 916 -21.42 -5.75 -10.49
N PHE A 917 -21.88 -6.98 -10.50
CA PHE A 917 -23.27 -7.36 -10.25
C PHE A 917 -23.76 -6.90 -8.86
N ALA A 918 -22.96 -7.14 -7.83
CA ALA A 918 -23.27 -6.70 -6.47
C ALA A 918 -23.28 -5.17 -6.32
N ALA A 919 -22.36 -4.46 -7.01
CA ALA A 919 -22.35 -3.01 -7.02
C ALA A 919 -23.64 -2.43 -7.64
N ASP A 920 -24.12 -3.05 -8.72
CA ASP A 920 -25.40 -2.69 -9.35
C ASP A 920 -26.59 -2.96 -8.43
N LEU A 921 -26.63 -4.11 -7.75
CA LEU A 921 -27.65 -4.43 -6.75
C LEU A 921 -27.65 -3.44 -5.58
N ASP A 922 -26.48 -3.04 -5.12
CA ASP A 922 -26.33 -2.17 -3.95
C ASP A 922 -26.77 -0.73 -4.22
N THR A 923 -26.63 -0.28 -5.46
CA THR A 923 -26.99 1.08 -5.89
C THR A 923 -28.43 1.21 -6.36
N ASN A 924 -29.10 0.12 -6.72
CA ASN A 924 -30.45 0.16 -7.27
C ASN A 924 -31.51 0.33 -6.19
N ARG A 925 -32.46 1.26 -6.41
CA ARG A 925 -33.54 1.60 -5.46
C ARG A 925 -34.63 0.55 -5.35
N ASP A 926 -34.80 -0.28 -6.36
CA ASP A 926 -35.85 -1.32 -6.39
C ASP A 926 -35.46 -2.55 -5.56
N VAL A 927 -34.16 -2.76 -5.30
CA VAL A 927 -33.64 -3.82 -4.47
C VAL A 927 -33.82 -3.47 -3.00
N ALA A 928 -34.55 -4.29 -2.25
CA ALA A 928 -34.73 -4.12 -0.82
C ALA A 928 -33.55 -4.66 -0.03
N VAL A 929 -33.21 -5.93 -0.25
CA VAL A 929 -32.07 -6.61 0.37
C VAL A 929 -31.59 -7.74 -0.53
N TYR A 930 -30.32 -8.02 -0.48
CA TYR A 930 -29.73 -9.17 -1.17
C TYR A 930 -28.68 -9.85 -0.30
N VAL A 931 -28.39 -11.12 -0.60
CA VAL A 931 -27.36 -11.88 0.09
C VAL A 931 -26.66 -12.84 -0.87
N LYS A 932 -25.35 -12.98 -0.77
CA LYS A 932 -24.60 -14.10 -1.36
C LYS A 932 -24.82 -15.31 -0.47
N LEU A 933 -25.42 -16.36 -1.02
CA LEU A 933 -25.84 -17.54 -0.26
C LEU A 933 -24.61 -18.30 0.28
N PRO A 934 -24.57 -18.64 1.58
CA PRO A 934 -23.47 -19.38 2.18
C PRO A 934 -23.49 -20.85 1.75
N ASP A 935 -22.34 -21.54 1.82
CA ASP A 935 -22.21 -22.97 1.48
C ASP A 935 -23.11 -23.90 2.32
N GLY A 936 -23.57 -23.43 3.48
CA GLY A 936 -24.57 -24.12 4.29
C GLY A 936 -25.94 -24.28 3.62
N PHE A 937 -26.25 -23.40 2.65
CA PHE A 937 -27.45 -23.51 1.81
C PHE A 937 -27.10 -24.23 0.51
N TYR A 938 -27.66 -25.39 0.27
CA TYR A 938 -27.42 -26.14 -0.95
C TYR A 938 -28.64 -26.95 -1.39
N ILE A 939 -28.77 -27.12 -2.69
CA ILE A 939 -29.71 -28.02 -3.32
C ILE A 939 -28.98 -29.34 -3.57
N SER A 940 -29.55 -30.46 -3.06
CA SER A 940 -29.02 -31.79 -3.33
C SER A 940 -29.31 -32.16 -4.76
N THR A 941 -28.26 -32.54 -5.55
CA THR A 941 -28.39 -32.99 -6.90
C THR A 941 -27.68 -34.34 -7.10
N PRO A 942 -28.05 -35.13 -8.08
CA PRO A 942 -27.36 -36.40 -8.40
C PRO A 942 -25.88 -36.24 -8.76
N VAL A 943 -25.47 -35.06 -9.15
CA VAL A 943 -24.08 -34.73 -9.51
C VAL A 943 -23.34 -33.96 -8.41
N GLY A 944 -23.86 -33.96 -7.19
CA GLY A 944 -23.29 -33.31 -6.00
C GLY A 944 -24.14 -32.16 -5.50
N LYS A 945 -23.69 -31.48 -4.44
CA LYS A 945 -24.34 -30.29 -3.89
C LYS A 945 -24.23 -29.13 -4.87
N TYR A 946 -25.30 -28.37 -4.97
CA TYR A 946 -25.32 -27.12 -5.73
C TYR A 946 -25.73 -25.97 -4.84
N ASN A 947 -24.95 -24.92 -4.79
CA ASN A 947 -25.20 -23.71 -4.04
C ASN A 947 -25.36 -22.56 -5.02
N PRO A 948 -26.56 -21.97 -5.17
CA PRO A 948 -26.77 -20.77 -5.97
C PRO A 948 -26.00 -19.59 -5.40
N ASP A 949 -25.62 -18.61 -6.24
CA ASP A 949 -24.80 -17.48 -5.80
C ASP A 949 -25.59 -16.48 -4.95
N TRP A 950 -26.77 -16.08 -5.36
CA TRP A 950 -27.49 -14.93 -4.80
C TRP A 950 -28.94 -15.23 -4.47
N ALA A 951 -29.43 -14.59 -3.38
CA ALA A 951 -30.84 -14.41 -3.12
C ALA A 951 -31.15 -12.91 -2.99
N ILE A 952 -32.17 -12.45 -3.72
CA ILE A 952 -32.48 -11.03 -3.91
C ILE A 952 -33.97 -10.82 -3.63
N ALA A 953 -34.29 -9.82 -2.80
CA ALA A 953 -35.65 -9.34 -2.59
C ALA A 953 -35.80 -7.93 -3.12
N PHE A 954 -36.84 -7.70 -3.88
CA PHE A 954 -37.24 -6.38 -4.39
C PHE A 954 -38.38 -5.79 -3.56
N TYR A 955 -38.54 -4.47 -3.61
CA TYR A 955 -39.70 -3.82 -3.00
C TYR A 955 -40.97 -4.15 -3.77
N GLU A 956 -42.04 -4.37 -3.04
CA GLU A 956 -43.36 -4.69 -3.60
C GLU A 956 -43.86 -3.54 -4.52
N GLY A 957 -44.31 -3.91 -5.71
CA GLY A 957 -44.84 -2.94 -6.71
C GLY A 957 -43.78 -2.35 -7.65
N THR A 958 -42.51 -2.68 -7.50
CA THR A 958 -41.41 -2.23 -8.39
C THR A 958 -41.15 -3.20 -9.53
N VAL A 959 -41.33 -4.51 -9.30
CA VAL A 959 -41.13 -5.58 -10.28
C VAL A 959 -42.26 -6.62 -10.21
N LYS A 960 -42.40 -7.47 -11.22
CA LYS A 960 -43.40 -8.54 -11.24
C LYS A 960 -43.08 -9.68 -10.28
N HIS A 961 -41.83 -10.12 -10.25
CA HIS A 961 -41.36 -11.18 -9.36
C HIS A 961 -40.48 -10.59 -8.25
N ILE A 962 -41.00 -10.61 -7.04
CA ILE A 962 -40.40 -9.91 -5.87
C ILE A 962 -39.15 -10.65 -5.36
N TYR A 963 -39.06 -11.97 -5.53
CA TYR A 963 -37.98 -12.80 -5.00
C TYR A 963 -37.25 -13.48 -6.15
N PHE A 964 -35.91 -13.35 -6.16
CA PHE A 964 -35.07 -13.94 -7.20
C PHE A 964 -33.89 -14.67 -6.59
N VAL A 965 -33.60 -15.86 -7.13
CA VAL A 965 -32.37 -16.59 -6.85
C VAL A 965 -31.54 -16.61 -8.11
N ALA A 966 -30.32 -16.08 -8.06
CA ALA A 966 -29.47 -15.91 -9.21
C ALA A 966 -28.20 -16.76 -9.16
N GLU A 967 -27.80 -17.23 -10.32
CA GLU A 967 -26.45 -17.74 -10.61
C GLU A 967 -25.76 -16.75 -11.54
N THR A 968 -24.58 -16.26 -11.23
CA THR A 968 -23.86 -15.28 -12.06
C THR A 968 -22.84 -15.97 -12.99
N LYS A 969 -22.97 -15.75 -14.31
CA LYS A 969 -22.00 -16.23 -15.32
C LYS A 969 -21.55 -15.09 -16.21
N GLY A 970 -20.26 -15.01 -16.49
CA GLY A 970 -19.64 -13.88 -17.17
C GLY A 970 -20.07 -13.60 -18.61
N THR A 971 -20.68 -14.56 -19.33
CA THR A 971 -21.29 -14.32 -20.66
C THR A 971 -22.38 -15.37 -20.94
N LEU A 972 -23.55 -14.90 -21.39
CA LEU A 972 -24.64 -15.76 -21.91
C LEU A 972 -24.55 -15.97 -23.43
N ASP A 973 -23.47 -15.56 -24.09
CA ASP A 973 -23.33 -15.63 -25.54
C ASP A 973 -23.23 -17.09 -26.00
N SER A 974 -24.19 -17.52 -26.77
CA SER A 974 -24.34 -18.91 -27.21
C SER A 974 -23.18 -19.47 -28.07
N MET A 975 -22.33 -18.59 -28.60
CA MET A 975 -21.07 -18.99 -29.27
C MET A 975 -19.91 -19.24 -28.32
N LYS A 976 -20.03 -18.83 -27.03
CA LYS A 976 -19.02 -19.02 -25.97
C LYS A 976 -19.45 -20.00 -24.88
N LEU A 977 -20.60 -20.63 -25.02
CA LEU A 977 -21.13 -21.69 -24.13
C LEU A 977 -20.24 -22.95 -24.03
N ASN A 978 -19.15 -23.02 -24.76
CA ASN A 978 -18.17 -24.11 -24.67
C ASN A 978 -17.38 -24.15 -23.34
N HIS A 979 -17.72 -23.31 -22.37
CA HIS A 979 -17.05 -23.26 -21.05
C HIS A 979 -17.91 -23.78 -19.89
N ILE A 980 -19.21 -24.00 -20.06
CA ILE A 980 -20.04 -24.66 -19.04
C ILE A 980 -19.89 -26.16 -19.21
N THR A 981 -19.38 -26.84 -18.20
CA THR A 981 -19.27 -28.30 -18.23
C THR A 981 -20.65 -28.94 -18.19
N PRO A 982 -20.85 -30.17 -18.77
CA PRO A 982 -22.12 -30.89 -18.67
C PRO A 982 -22.62 -31.08 -17.23
N VAL A 983 -21.70 -31.20 -16.26
CA VAL A 983 -22.01 -31.30 -14.85
C VAL A 983 -22.55 -29.97 -14.28
N GLU A 984 -21.97 -28.82 -14.66
CA GLU A 984 -22.47 -27.49 -14.25
C GLU A 984 -23.85 -27.22 -14.83
N GLN A 985 -24.07 -27.51 -16.12
CA GLN A 985 -25.37 -27.38 -16.74
C GLN A 985 -26.42 -28.27 -16.05
N ALA A 986 -26.05 -29.50 -15.72
CA ALA A 986 -26.93 -30.39 -14.95
C ALA A 986 -27.31 -29.82 -13.57
N LYS A 987 -26.39 -29.22 -12.85
CA LYS A 987 -26.66 -28.56 -11.56
C LYS A 987 -27.65 -27.40 -11.70
N ILE A 988 -27.46 -26.56 -12.73
CA ILE A 988 -28.36 -25.42 -13.05
C ILE A 988 -29.77 -25.93 -13.37
N ASP A 989 -29.91 -26.97 -14.19
CA ASP A 989 -31.20 -27.51 -14.56
C ASP A 989 -31.89 -28.23 -13.39
N CYS A 990 -31.12 -28.87 -12.48
CA CYS A 990 -31.62 -29.38 -11.22
C CYS A 990 -32.14 -28.24 -10.30
N ALA A 991 -31.44 -27.12 -10.24
CA ALA A 991 -31.91 -25.95 -9.48
C ALA A 991 -33.22 -25.39 -10.05
N ARG A 992 -33.32 -25.26 -11.38
CA ARG A 992 -34.59 -24.89 -12.05
C ARG A 992 -35.73 -25.82 -11.65
N ALA A 993 -35.49 -27.14 -11.67
CA ALA A 993 -36.49 -28.12 -11.27
C ALA A 993 -36.88 -28.02 -9.80
N HIS A 994 -35.89 -27.76 -8.92
CA HIS A 994 -36.13 -27.53 -7.48
C HIS A 994 -36.99 -26.30 -7.23
N PHE A 995 -36.63 -25.12 -7.78
CA PHE A 995 -37.38 -23.88 -7.57
C PHE A 995 -38.78 -23.95 -8.20
N LYS A 996 -38.92 -24.67 -9.30
CA LYS A 996 -40.24 -24.95 -9.87
C LYS A 996 -41.11 -25.85 -8.97
N ALA A 997 -40.48 -26.80 -8.24
CA ALA A 997 -41.21 -27.65 -7.28
C ALA A 997 -41.66 -26.91 -6.02
N LEU A 998 -41.03 -25.79 -5.64
CA LEU A 998 -41.52 -24.91 -4.56
C LEU A 998 -42.87 -24.27 -4.87
N ASN A 999 -43.28 -24.28 -6.16
CA ASN A 999 -44.59 -23.86 -6.65
C ASN A 999 -45.03 -22.43 -6.19
N ASP A 1000 -44.10 -21.49 -6.09
CA ASP A 1000 -44.31 -20.10 -5.73
C ASP A 1000 -44.09 -19.21 -6.94
N GLU A 1001 -45.15 -18.61 -7.49
CA GLU A 1001 -45.08 -17.74 -8.69
C GLU A 1001 -44.23 -16.49 -8.47
N ASN A 1002 -43.98 -16.13 -7.21
CA ASN A 1002 -43.19 -14.93 -6.87
C ASN A 1002 -41.70 -15.21 -6.72
N VAL A 1003 -41.27 -16.49 -6.74
CA VAL A 1003 -39.86 -16.87 -6.66
C VAL A 1003 -39.38 -17.35 -8.03
N VAL A 1004 -38.38 -16.66 -8.58
CA VAL A 1004 -37.76 -17.03 -9.86
C VAL A 1004 -36.31 -17.40 -9.64
N TYR A 1005 -35.86 -18.47 -10.26
CA TYR A 1005 -34.45 -18.83 -10.37
C TYR A 1005 -34.02 -18.80 -11.82
N ASP A 1006 -32.94 -18.06 -12.10
CA ASP A 1006 -32.29 -18.11 -13.42
C ASP A 1006 -30.78 -17.77 -13.35
N VAL A 1007 -30.10 -18.04 -14.47
CA VAL A 1007 -28.70 -17.66 -14.68
C VAL A 1007 -28.67 -16.28 -15.32
N VAL A 1008 -27.91 -15.36 -14.74
CA VAL A 1008 -27.80 -13.98 -15.19
C VAL A 1008 -26.34 -13.59 -15.45
N SER A 1009 -26.11 -12.75 -16.46
CA SER A 1009 -24.77 -12.22 -16.77
C SER A 1009 -24.49 -10.89 -16.06
N ASP A 1010 -25.55 -10.10 -15.83
CA ASP A 1010 -25.49 -8.74 -15.35
C ASP A 1010 -26.84 -8.31 -14.77
N TYR A 1011 -26.88 -7.14 -14.17
CA TYR A 1011 -28.10 -6.58 -13.56
C TYR A 1011 -29.22 -6.35 -14.59
N GLN A 1012 -28.91 -5.97 -15.84
CA GLN A 1012 -29.94 -5.76 -16.87
C GLN A 1012 -30.63 -7.07 -17.24
N THR A 1013 -29.88 -8.17 -17.30
CA THR A 1013 -30.43 -9.51 -17.53
C THR A 1013 -31.32 -9.95 -16.39
N LEU A 1014 -30.93 -9.66 -15.14
CA LEU A 1014 -31.77 -9.88 -13.95
C LEU A 1014 -33.08 -9.08 -14.06
N LEU A 1015 -33.01 -7.78 -14.35
CA LEU A 1015 -34.18 -6.91 -14.46
C LEU A 1015 -35.17 -7.44 -15.54
N ASN A 1016 -34.65 -7.87 -16.67
CA ASN A 1016 -35.47 -8.48 -17.72
C ASN A 1016 -36.15 -9.78 -17.24
N ALA A 1017 -35.48 -10.57 -16.41
CA ALA A 1017 -36.03 -11.81 -15.85
C ALA A 1017 -37.13 -11.54 -14.81
N VAL A 1018 -36.96 -10.54 -13.92
CA VAL A 1018 -37.98 -10.20 -12.89
C VAL A 1018 -39.17 -9.40 -13.41
N MET A 1019 -39.06 -8.82 -14.61
CA MET A 1019 -40.15 -8.10 -15.28
C MET A 1019 -41.02 -8.96 -16.22
N LYS A 1020 -40.50 -10.15 -16.60
CA LYS A 1020 -41.25 -11.14 -17.40
C LYS A 1020 -42.34 -11.80 -16.56
#